data_b149281b1139864db1f2c85dda2f0889
#
_entry.id   b149281b1139864db1f2c85dda2f0889
#
_cell.length_a   1.000
_cell.length_b   1.000
_cell.length_c   1.000
_cell.angle_alpha   90.00
_cell.angle_beta   90.00
_cell.angle_gamma   90.00
#
_symmetry.space_group_name_H-M   'P 1'
#
loop_
_entity.id
_entity.type
_entity.pdbx_description
1 polymer ?
#
loop_
_entity_poly.entity_id
_entity_poly.type
_entity_poly.pdbx_seq_one_letter_code
_entity_poly.pdbx_strand_id
1 'polypeptide(L)'
;MSRKVIYIILSYLLFFTTWCSAQSFYKFSGQILDAQEKESLPFATIRMKSDEGKFYGSTSDENGRFNITHIESGHYHITVSYIGYEKQERSIDLTNNMSLIFSLKPSSTALREVVVTASESKGITSASKIDRTAMEHLQPTSFSDLLALLPGGKTSDPKMNGAKNITLREVGTSSSNYNTSSLGTKFIIDGVPISTDANMQRLLTDPNTTFDAYNAVNAGVDMRNISTDNIESVEIIRGIPSVEYNDLTSGVVIIKQKQKATPVEARIKADQYGKLFSIGKGVEWKDQRTVLSADAGFLDSYNDPRDRLNNFKRINASVRLNKKWLLGNEHRLNWTAGISYSGNIDNVKTDPDIQTQQEDNYKSSYHSGRWNSSLNWIAPQDKAFKGVTLDLSANMSWDKIERSKFIQLDRDRTVPTHMEEGEYDAEILPYKYTAHVTVDGRPLNLYAKVKTKFELQTWNATHRIQVGASWTYAKNLGDGQVYDLSRPLNPGSSYTRPRKYSDIPASEQIALFVEDQIGIPIGKHHLEVQAGIGSSMLLNLNSRYALSGKPYFDPRINAQWSFPAIGIGNNDLNINVSGGFGWLTKTPTLAQLYPNKLYMDFVQLNYWNANPDYKRMNLRTYIVDPVNYNLKAARNFKWEVRLGMEFHRNDFSITYFRERMSSGFRSMANYSPYSYKKYDASGIDGSELTGPPSLEGMPYSEVSVLNGYSYTGNGSLTLKEGIEFQFASERFKKINSKLTINGAWLRTNYENSLPIQKSVSKVIGNVALSDMYIGLYESDDRYSYEQFNSNFIVDTWLDKLGIKLSATVECTWFYSKQTKERSGVPISYIDATGTVSPYTAQELLFLPSIPSALSKAPADPSRLPRSPVMSPGFCTILPAHPTGFPPVSA
;
A
#
# COMPACT_ATOMS: atom_id res chain seq x y z
N MET A 1 24.14 -37.80 -54.87
CA MET A 1 23.43 -36.69 -55.53
C MET A 1 24.18 -36.28 -56.77
N SER A 2 23.53 -36.36 -57.94
CA SER A 2 24.16 -36.11 -59.24
C SER A 2 24.53 -34.62 -59.39
N ARG A 3 25.72 -34.32 -59.94
CA ARG A 3 26.21 -32.94 -60.24
C ARG A 3 25.17 -32.08 -60.96
N LYS A 4 24.23 -32.62 -61.67
CA LYS A 4 23.11 -31.91 -62.35
C LYS A 4 22.10 -31.32 -61.36
N VAL A 5 21.86 -31.95 -60.20
CA VAL A 5 20.91 -31.45 -59.17
C VAL A 5 21.49 -30.24 -58.45
N ILE A 6 22.81 -30.22 -58.26
CA ILE A 6 23.52 -29.08 -57.62
C ILE A 6 23.48 -27.86 -58.54
N TYR A 7 23.65 -28.01 -59.85
CA TYR A 7 23.55 -26.90 -60.81
C TYR A 7 22.12 -26.36 -60.94
N ILE A 8 21.10 -27.21 -60.81
CA ILE A 8 19.70 -26.75 -60.81
C ILE A 8 19.38 -25.97 -59.53
N ILE A 9 19.86 -26.45 -58.37
CA ILE A 9 19.69 -25.76 -57.10
C ILE A 9 20.46 -24.42 -57.10
N LEU A 10 21.71 -24.40 -57.64
CA LEU A 10 22.47 -23.15 -57.76
C LEU A 10 21.82 -22.16 -58.74
N SER A 11 21.25 -22.65 -59.85
CA SER A 11 20.52 -21.82 -60.82
C SER A 11 19.24 -21.26 -60.24
N TYR A 12 18.50 -21.99 -59.41
CA TYR A 12 17.34 -21.51 -58.69
C TYR A 12 17.72 -20.51 -57.56
N LEU A 13 18.82 -20.69 -56.85
CA LEU A 13 19.34 -19.73 -55.88
C LEU A 13 19.81 -18.41 -56.53
N LEU A 14 20.38 -18.46 -57.76
CA LEU A 14 20.79 -17.29 -58.51
C LEU A 14 19.60 -16.51 -59.15
N PHE A 15 18.47 -17.16 -59.41
CA PHE A 15 17.27 -16.51 -59.95
C PHE A 15 16.45 -15.82 -58.84
N PHE A 16 16.63 -16.21 -57.56
CA PHE A 16 15.96 -15.53 -56.45
C PHE A 16 16.66 -14.27 -55.96
N THR A 17 17.86 -13.95 -56.45
CA THR A 17 18.64 -12.79 -55.96
C THR A 17 18.42 -11.49 -56.81
N THR A 18 17.52 -11.51 -57.80
CA THR A 18 17.35 -10.35 -58.71
C THR A 18 16.07 -9.53 -58.47
N TRP A 19 15.29 -9.78 -57.39
CA TRP A 19 14.13 -8.94 -57.08
C TRP A 19 14.20 -8.37 -55.68
N CYS A 20 15.35 -7.90 -55.23
CA CYS A 20 15.47 -7.05 -54.07
C CYS A 20 15.51 -5.58 -54.57
N SER A 21 14.34 -5.01 -54.85
CA SER A 21 14.21 -3.55 -54.87
C SER A 21 14.62 -3.07 -53.53
N ALA A 22 15.76 -2.36 -53.43
CA ALA A 22 16.16 -1.69 -52.19
C ALA A 22 15.14 -0.60 -51.93
N GLN A 23 14.10 -0.92 -51.22
CA GLN A 23 13.15 0.08 -50.71
C GLN A 23 13.86 0.88 -49.61
N SER A 24 14.05 2.17 -49.88
CA SER A 24 14.67 3.07 -48.92
C SER A 24 13.68 3.35 -47.78
N PHE A 25 14.02 2.92 -46.57
CA PHE A 25 13.23 3.21 -45.39
C PHE A 25 13.81 4.45 -44.68
N TYR A 26 12.90 5.29 -44.21
CA TYR A 26 13.24 6.54 -43.53
C TYR A 26 12.73 6.50 -42.08
N LYS A 27 13.27 7.45 -41.31
CA LYS A 27 12.93 7.68 -39.91
C LYS A 27 12.18 9.01 -39.82
N PHE A 28 11.06 9.01 -39.09
CA PHE A 28 10.35 10.21 -38.70
C PHE A 28 10.36 10.31 -37.17
N SER A 29 10.95 11.35 -36.63
CA SER A 29 11.08 11.58 -35.19
C SER A 29 10.67 13.00 -34.83
N GLY A 30 10.50 13.26 -33.56
CA GLY A 30 10.20 14.62 -33.14
C GLY A 30 9.87 14.74 -31.66
N GLN A 31 9.37 15.90 -31.30
CA GLN A 31 8.93 16.20 -29.94
C GLN A 31 7.59 16.92 -29.98
N ILE A 32 6.76 16.59 -29.02
CA ILE A 32 5.43 17.18 -28.82
C ILE A 32 5.50 18.06 -27.59
N LEU A 33 5.17 19.32 -27.75
CA LEU A 33 5.24 20.35 -26.73
C LEU A 33 3.89 21.03 -26.59
N ASP A 34 3.61 21.54 -25.41
CA ASP A 34 2.59 22.56 -25.21
C ASP A 34 2.94 23.85 -25.97
N ALA A 35 2.00 24.43 -26.67
CA ALA A 35 2.24 25.63 -27.46
C ALA A 35 2.47 26.88 -26.57
N GLN A 36 1.88 26.93 -25.38
CA GLN A 36 1.97 28.05 -24.45
C GLN A 36 3.13 27.86 -23.47
N GLU A 37 3.17 26.72 -22.77
CA GLU A 37 4.13 26.47 -21.72
C GLU A 37 5.45 25.84 -22.20
N LYS A 38 5.52 25.42 -23.48
CA LYS A 38 6.67 24.71 -24.05
C LYS A 38 7.08 23.46 -23.30
N GLU A 39 6.18 22.94 -22.44
CA GLU A 39 6.38 21.68 -21.76
C GLU A 39 6.23 20.50 -22.70
N SER A 40 6.97 19.43 -22.41
CA SER A 40 6.86 18.19 -23.14
C SER A 40 5.53 17.49 -22.82
N LEU A 41 4.82 17.06 -23.85
CA LEU A 41 3.57 16.33 -23.72
C LEU A 41 3.84 14.82 -23.81
N PRO A 42 3.91 14.10 -22.68
CA PRO A 42 4.15 12.67 -22.68
C PRO A 42 2.92 11.91 -23.14
N PHE A 43 3.16 10.76 -23.79
CA PHE A 43 2.11 9.86 -24.25
C PHE A 43 1.10 10.45 -25.23
N ALA A 44 1.50 11.51 -25.94
CA ALA A 44 0.72 12.03 -27.05
C ALA A 44 0.76 11.04 -28.23
N THR A 45 -0.35 10.88 -28.91
CA THR A 45 -0.48 9.93 -30.03
C THR A 45 -0.10 10.59 -31.33
N ILE A 46 0.79 9.96 -32.10
CA ILE A 46 1.21 10.35 -33.45
C ILE A 46 0.71 9.30 -34.43
N ARG A 47 -0.04 9.73 -35.45
CA ARG A 47 -0.51 8.87 -36.53
C ARG A 47 -0.02 9.46 -37.83
N MET A 48 0.52 8.63 -38.70
CA MET A 48 0.89 8.95 -40.07
C MET A 48 0.10 8.07 -41.04
N LYS A 49 -0.53 8.65 -42.03
CA LYS A 49 -1.28 7.95 -43.07
C LYS A 49 -0.70 8.30 -44.43
N SER A 50 -0.30 7.33 -45.22
CA SER A 50 0.11 7.58 -46.62
C SER A 50 -1.12 7.72 -47.51
N ASP A 51 -0.95 8.33 -48.70
CA ASP A 51 -1.99 8.41 -49.72
C ASP A 51 -2.45 7.05 -50.21
N GLU A 52 -1.57 6.04 -50.11
CA GLU A 52 -1.86 4.64 -50.43
C GLU A 52 -2.61 3.88 -49.28
N GLY A 53 -2.91 4.57 -48.17
CA GLY A 53 -3.64 3.98 -47.04
C GLY A 53 -2.77 3.22 -46.02
N LYS A 54 -1.44 3.26 -46.09
CA LYS A 54 -0.54 2.69 -45.10
C LYS A 54 -0.54 3.57 -43.84
N PHE A 55 -0.56 2.94 -42.64
CA PHE A 55 -0.56 3.63 -41.37
C PHE A 55 0.73 3.34 -40.60
N TYR A 56 1.30 4.36 -40.01
CA TYR A 56 2.37 4.30 -39.01
C TYR A 56 1.93 5.07 -37.78
N GLY A 57 2.29 4.62 -36.61
CA GLY A 57 1.91 5.26 -35.36
C GLY A 57 2.96 5.11 -34.29
N SER A 58 3.00 6.07 -33.39
CA SER A 58 3.82 6.04 -32.18
C SER A 58 3.13 6.85 -31.10
N THR A 59 3.57 6.66 -29.85
CA THR A 59 3.26 7.56 -28.76
C THR A 59 4.52 8.28 -28.33
N SER A 60 4.40 9.50 -27.84
CA SER A 60 5.54 10.20 -27.25
C SER A 60 5.93 9.59 -25.90
N ASP A 61 7.22 9.63 -25.59
CA ASP A 61 7.77 9.21 -24.31
C ASP A 61 7.47 10.23 -23.19
N GLU A 62 7.99 9.99 -21.98
CA GLU A 62 7.84 10.90 -20.82
C GLU A 62 8.37 12.32 -21.07
N ASN A 63 9.23 12.49 -22.06
CA ASN A 63 9.80 13.78 -22.48
C ASN A 63 9.11 14.36 -23.72
N GLY A 64 7.95 13.81 -24.09
CA GLY A 64 7.19 14.23 -25.25
C GLY A 64 7.81 13.85 -26.59
N ARG A 65 8.82 12.98 -26.63
CA ARG A 65 9.54 12.59 -27.85
C ARG A 65 8.92 11.36 -28.48
N PHE A 66 8.91 11.33 -29.81
CA PHE A 66 8.45 10.15 -30.56
C PHE A 66 9.45 9.79 -31.65
N ASN A 67 9.39 8.52 -32.06
CA ASN A 67 10.21 8.00 -33.11
C ASN A 67 9.45 6.91 -33.86
N ILE A 68 9.35 7.06 -35.18
CA ILE A 68 8.75 6.10 -36.09
C ILE A 68 9.82 5.77 -37.15
N THR A 69 10.09 4.47 -37.30
CA THR A 69 11.15 3.98 -38.18
C THR A 69 10.58 3.08 -39.26
N HIS A 70 11.38 2.74 -40.27
CA HIS A 70 10.98 1.88 -41.37
C HIS A 70 9.76 2.39 -42.15
N ILE A 71 9.75 3.71 -42.40
CA ILE A 71 8.72 4.35 -43.20
C ILE A 71 9.21 4.41 -44.64
N GLU A 72 8.40 3.99 -45.59
CA GLU A 72 8.70 4.10 -47.02
C GLU A 72 8.69 5.56 -47.45
N SER A 73 9.40 5.90 -48.53
CA SER A 73 9.30 7.27 -49.11
C SER A 73 7.88 7.50 -49.65
N GLY A 74 7.34 8.67 -49.38
CA GLY A 74 6.00 9.02 -49.84
C GLY A 74 5.43 10.26 -49.16
N HIS A 75 4.23 10.61 -49.61
CA HIS A 75 3.44 11.67 -48.99
C HIS A 75 2.62 11.13 -47.81
N TYR A 76 2.69 11.82 -46.68
CA TYR A 76 2.06 11.39 -45.44
C TYR A 76 1.25 12.51 -44.78
N HIS A 77 0.05 12.18 -44.38
CA HIS A 77 -0.76 13.00 -43.47
C HIS A 77 -0.49 12.56 -42.03
N ILE A 78 0.06 13.51 -41.26
CA ILE A 78 0.38 13.30 -39.84
C ILE A 78 -0.71 13.94 -39.00
N THR A 79 -1.24 13.19 -38.04
CA THR A 79 -2.14 13.67 -37.01
C THR A 79 -1.48 13.47 -35.66
N VAL A 80 -1.25 14.54 -34.92
CA VAL A 80 -0.77 14.51 -33.54
C VAL A 80 -1.92 14.91 -32.61
N SER A 81 -2.20 14.09 -31.63
CA SER A 81 -3.27 14.31 -30.66
C SER A 81 -2.82 14.02 -29.24
N TYR A 82 -3.29 14.84 -28.31
CA TYR A 82 -3.08 14.68 -26.88
C TYR A 82 -4.34 15.12 -26.13
N ILE A 83 -4.66 14.44 -25.04
CA ILE A 83 -5.86 14.74 -24.25
C ILE A 83 -5.75 16.16 -23.70
N GLY A 84 -6.76 16.99 -23.94
CA GLY A 84 -6.78 18.39 -23.51
C GLY A 84 -6.19 19.37 -24.53
N TYR A 85 -5.80 18.93 -25.71
CA TYR A 85 -5.18 19.74 -26.75
C TYR A 85 -5.91 19.63 -28.09
N GLU A 86 -5.83 20.71 -28.90
CA GLU A 86 -6.28 20.67 -30.28
C GLU A 86 -5.38 19.72 -31.06
N LYS A 87 -6.00 18.81 -31.83
CA LYS A 87 -5.22 17.94 -32.71
C LYS A 87 -4.53 18.80 -33.76
N GLN A 88 -3.25 18.53 -34.02
CA GLN A 88 -2.48 19.16 -35.05
C GLN A 88 -2.33 18.19 -36.23
N GLU A 89 -2.70 18.66 -37.43
CA GLU A 89 -2.55 17.89 -38.66
C GLU A 89 -1.52 18.57 -39.54
N ARG A 90 -0.67 17.77 -40.18
CA ARG A 90 0.37 18.24 -41.07
C ARG A 90 0.67 17.23 -42.16
N SER A 91 0.80 17.67 -43.41
CA SER A 91 1.27 16.83 -44.49
C SER A 91 2.77 17.02 -44.71
N ILE A 92 3.46 15.94 -45.01
CA ILE A 92 4.90 15.94 -45.28
C ILE A 92 5.23 14.98 -46.42
N ASP A 93 6.27 15.31 -47.16
CA ASP A 93 6.93 14.41 -48.09
C ASP A 93 8.17 13.80 -47.42
N LEU A 94 8.12 12.52 -47.12
CA LEU A 94 9.21 11.82 -46.47
C LEU A 94 10.13 11.18 -47.52
N THR A 95 11.19 11.89 -47.88
CA THR A 95 12.22 11.46 -48.82
C THR A 95 13.59 11.27 -48.18
N ASN A 96 13.73 11.65 -46.91
CA ASN A 96 14.90 11.48 -46.07
C ASN A 96 14.48 11.37 -44.57
N ASN A 97 15.44 11.10 -43.69
CA ASN A 97 15.17 11.14 -42.25
C ASN A 97 14.76 12.54 -41.80
N MET A 98 13.60 12.64 -41.13
CA MET A 98 13.03 13.94 -40.78
C MET A 98 12.73 13.99 -39.25
N SER A 99 12.96 15.18 -38.68
CA SER A 99 12.57 15.47 -37.30
C SER A 99 11.74 16.74 -37.24
N LEU A 100 10.59 16.69 -36.56
CA LEU A 100 9.67 17.81 -36.40
C LEU A 100 9.25 18.03 -34.97
N ILE A 101 9.06 19.31 -34.61
CA ILE A 101 8.44 19.67 -33.30
C ILE A 101 6.98 20.02 -33.56
N PHE A 102 6.10 19.40 -32.80
CA PHE A 102 4.68 19.72 -32.77
C PHE A 102 4.36 20.48 -31.50
N SER A 103 3.83 21.70 -31.66
CA SER A 103 3.40 22.53 -30.53
C SER A 103 1.88 22.52 -30.51
N LEU A 104 1.30 21.70 -29.65
CA LEU A 104 -0.15 21.56 -29.52
C LEU A 104 -0.69 22.72 -28.68
N LYS A 105 -1.78 23.31 -29.14
CA LYS A 105 -2.48 24.37 -28.41
C LYS A 105 -3.46 23.69 -27.41
N PRO A 106 -3.48 24.13 -26.14
CA PRO A 106 -4.54 23.71 -25.25
C PRO A 106 -5.90 24.00 -25.89
N SER A 107 -6.74 22.98 -25.99
CA SER A 107 -8.09 23.16 -26.57
C SER A 107 -9.00 23.79 -25.53
N SER A 108 -9.52 24.97 -25.86
CA SER A 108 -10.56 25.60 -25.02
C SER A 108 -11.84 24.73 -24.96
N THR A 109 -12.07 23.90 -25.97
CA THR A 109 -13.16 22.91 -26.00
C THR A 109 -12.80 21.65 -25.21
N ALA A 110 -11.54 21.21 -25.21
CA ALA A 110 -11.09 20.05 -24.44
C ALA A 110 -10.86 20.39 -22.96
N LEU A 111 -10.51 21.63 -22.60
CA LEU A 111 -10.55 22.12 -21.22
C LEU A 111 -11.98 22.08 -20.63
N ARG A 112 -13.01 22.03 -21.47
CA ARG A 112 -14.41 21.84 -21.04
C ARG A 112 -14.81 20.37 -20.87
N GLU A 113 -14.01 19.44 -21.37
CA GLU A 113 -14.27 17.99 -21.20
C GLU A 113 -13.51 17.45 -19.98
N VAL A 114 -13.88 17.98 -18.82
CA VAL A 114 -13.31 17.59 -17.54
C VAL A 114 -13.72 16.17 -17.21
N VAL A 115 -12.74 15.25 -17.14
CA VAL A 115 -12.94 13.90 -16.62
C VAL A 115 -13.03 13.99 -15.09
N VAL A 116 -14.18 13.67 -14.53
CA VAL A 116 -14.45 13.74 -13.08
C VAL A 116 -14.06 12.46 -12.35
N THR A 117 -13.68 11.44 -13.09
CA THR A 117 -13.33 10.12 -12.57
C THR A 117 -11.86 9.81 -12.83
N ALA A 118 -11.35 8.73 -12.22
CA ALA A 118 -10.09 8.17 -12.66
C ALA A 118 -10.20 7.67 -14.10
N SER A 119 -9.23 8.00 -14.92
CA SER A 119 -9.09 7.42 -16.27
C SER A 119 -8.18 6.19 -16.21
N GLU A 120 -8.61 5.09 -16.84
CA GLU A 120 -7.74 3.94 -16.99
C GLU A 120 -6.60 4.27 -17.97
N SER A 121 -5.38 3.94 -17.58
CA SER A 121 -4.19 4.11 -18.41
C SER A 121 -4.33 3.24 -19.67
N LYS A 122 -3.97 3.79 -20.82
CA LYS A 122 -3.85 3.04 -22.09
C LYS A 122 -2.51 2.29 -22.20
N GLY A 123 -1.69 2.30 -21.12
CA GLY A 123 -0.41 1.61 -21.06
C GLY A 123 -0.54 0.09 -20.90
N ILE A 124 0.61 -0.58 -20.89
CA ILE A 124 0.74 -2.04 -20.88
C ILE A 124 0.36 -2.71 -19.55
N THR A 125 0.17 -1.95 -18.47
CA THR A 125 -0.26 -2.45 -17.14
C THR A 125 -1.52 -1.74 -16.70
N SER A 126 -2.32 -2.38 -15.84
CA SER A 126 -3.53 -1.79 -15.27
C SER A 126 -3.19 -0.70 -14.27
N ALA A 127 -3.52 0.53 -14.61
CA ALA A 127 -3.32 1.70 -13.79
C ALA A 127 -4.46 2.71 -13.97
N SER A 128 -4.82 3.38 -12.88
CA SER A 128 -5.80 4.47 -12.90
C SER A 128 -5.11 5.79 -12.64
N LYS A 129 -5.38 6.79 -13.48
CA LYS A 129 -4.88 8.15 -13.34
C LYS A 129 -5.99 9.08 -12.89
N ILE A 130 -5.73 9.81 -11.83
CA ILE A 130 -6.62 10.85 -11.25
C ILE A 130 -5.90 12.18 -11.47
N ASP A 131 -6.45 13.05 -12.25
CA ASP A 131 -5.91 14.37 -12.49
C ASP A 131 -6.44 15.43 -11.50
N ARG A 132 -5.87 16.63 -11.56
CA ARG A 132 -6.26 17.73 -10.68
C ARG A 132 -7.74 18.07 -10.79
N THR A 133 -8.31 18.01 -11.96
CA THR A 133 -9.71 18.37 -12.20
C THR A 133 -10.69 17.39 -11.55
N ALA A 134 -10.37 16.10 -11.57
CA ALA A 134 -11.14 15.09 -10.84
C ALA A 134 -11.08 15.33 -9.32
N MET A 135 -9.90 15.69 -8.80
CA MET A 135 -9.74 16.02 -7.38
C MET A 135 -10.49 17.29 -6.99
N GLU A 136 -10.45 18.33 -7.80
CA GLU A 136 -11.20 19.58 -7.56
C GLU A 136 -12.72 19.36 -7.55
N HIS A 137 -13.19 18.44 -8.35
CA HIS A 137 -14.60 18.07 -8.35
C HIS A 137 -14.99 17.24 -7.13
N LEU A 138 -14.18 16.22 -6.77
CA LEU A 138 -14.41 15.35 -5.62
C LEU A 138 -14.33 16.10 -4.28
N GLN A 139 -13.54 17.19 -4.22
CA GLN A 139 -13.27 17.94 -3.00
C GLN A 139 -12.80 17.07 -1.82
N PRO A 140 -11.76 16.24 -2.00
CA PRO A 140 -11.33 15.27 -1.00
C PRO A 140 -10.82 15.96 0.28
N THR A 141 -11.08 15.35 1.42
CA THR A 141 -10.54 15.81 2.72
C THR A 141 -9.20 15.14 3.01
N SER A 142 -9.03 13.92 2.55
CA SER A 142 -7.77 13.16 2.63
C SER A 142 -7.53 12.36 1.34
N PHE A 143 -6.32 11.81 1.22
CA PHE A 143 -5.96 10.97 0.08
C PHE A 143 -6.88 9.73 -0.06
N SER A 144 -7.40 9.19 1.06
CA SER A 144 -8.30 8.04 1.04
C SER A 144 -9.54 8.24 0.20
N ASP A 145 -10.01 9.49 0.08
CA ASP A 145 -11.23 9.81 -0.66
C ASP A 145 -11.06 9.61 -2.17
N LEU A 146 -9.80 9.69 -2.66
CA LEU A 146 -9.48 9.46 -4.07
C LEU A 146 -9.73 8.01 -4.49
N LEU A 147 -9.71 7.06 -3.55
CA LEU A 147 -9.93 5.65 -3.84
C LEU A 147 -11.36 5.36 -4.32
N ALA A 148 -12.32 6.24 -4.00
CA ALA A 148 -13.68 6.15 -4.52
C ALA A 148 -13.75 6.27 -6.06
N LEU A 149 -12.75 6.91 -6.68
CA LEU A 149 -12.68 7.09 -8.13
C LEU A 149 -12.16 5.86 -8.89
N LEU A 150 -11.59 4.88 -8.18
CA LEU A 150 -11.09 3.64 -8.78
C LEU A 150 -12.23 2.71 -9.21
N PRO A 151 -11.99 1.79 -10.15
CA PRO A 151 -12.98 0.78 -10.51
C PRO A 151 -13.47 -0.02 -9.27
N GLY A 152 -14.77 0.00 -9.02
CA GLY A 152 -15.39 -0.61 -7.84
C GLY A 152 -15.08 0.07 -6.51
N GLY A 153 -14.47 1.26 -6.55
CA GLY A 153 -14.22 2.08 -5.37
C GLY A 153 -15.52 2.51 -4.69
N LYS A 154 -15.45 2.75 -3.39
CA LYS A 154 -16.57 3.24 -2.57
C LYS A 154 -16.19 4.56 -1.92
N THR A 155 -17.19 5.40 -1.68
CA THR A 155 -17.03 6.59 -0.85
C THR A 155 -16.53 6.18 0.53
N SER A 156 -15.43 6.79 0.97
CA SER A 156 -14.84 6.50 2.28
C SER A 156 -15.64 7.17 3.40
N ASP A 157 -15.58 6.57 4.60
CA ASP A 157 -16.11 7.23 5.81
C ASP A 157 -15.39 8.57 6.00
N PRO A 158 -16.10 9.71 6.12
CA PRO A 158 -15.50 11.02 6.31
C PRO A 158 -14.79 11.18 7.65
N LYS A 159 -15.06 10.31 8.62
CA LYS A 159 -14.40 10.33 9.93
C LYS A 159 -12.90 10.05 9.78
N MET A 160 -12.12 10.78 10.57
CA MET A 160 -10.66 10.66 10.59
C MET A 160 -10.14 9.85 11.80
N ASN A 161 -11.02 9.08 12.45
CA ASN A 161 -10.65 8.20 13.54
C ASN A 161 -9.90 6.98 13.02
N GLY A 162 -8.70 6.76 13.54
CA GLY A 162 -7.84 5.64 13.14
C GLY A 162 -7.10 5.86 11.83
N ALA A 163 -6.01 5.12 11.67
CA ALA A 163 -5.19 5.14 10.49
C ALA A 163 -5.95 4.60 9.27
N LYS A 164 -5.83 5.28 8.13
CA LYS A 164 -6.44 4.86 6.86
C LYS A 164 -5.37 4.31 5.92
N ASN A 165 -5.32 3.00 5.78
CA ASN A 165 -4.36 2.30 4.93
C ASN A 165 -5.01 1.91 3.60
N ILE A 166 -4.20 1.88 2.53
CA ILE A 166 -4.68 1.51 1.20
C ILE A 166 -4.84 -0.01 1.08
N THR A 167 -5.92 -0.43 0.46
CA THR A 167 -6.10 -1.81 -0.01
C THR A 167 -6.36 -1.79 -1.51
N LEU A 168 -5.58 -2.56 -2.28
CA LEU A 168 -5.71 -2.65 -3.73
C LEU A 168 -6.16 -4.06 -4.12
N ARG A 169 -7.24 -4.13 -4.93
CA ARG A 169 -7.76 -5.40 -5.43
C ARG A 169 -8.06 -6.42 -4.32
N GLU A 170 -8.54 -5.94 -3.18
CA GLU A 170 -8.73 -6.77 -1.99
C GLU A 170 -10.04 -6.43 -1.31
N VAL A 171 -10.74 -7.47 -0.89
CA VAL A 171 -11.97 -7.38 -0.10
C VAL A 171 -11.76 -8.14 1.20
N GLY A 172 -12.26 -7.61 2.30
CA GLY A 172 -12.35 -8.36 3.54
C GLY A 172 -11.71 -7.73 4.76
N THR A 173 -10.99 -8.52 5.51
CA THR A 173 -10.63 -8.23 6.88
C THR A 173 -9.54 -7.19 7.05
N SER A 174 -9.68 -6.35 8.06
CA SER A 174 -8.62 -5.51 8.61
C SER A 174 -7.72 -6.23 9.63
N SER A 175 -7.78 -7.57 9.71
CA SER A 175 -6.95 -8.35 10.64
C SER A 175 -5.46 -8.12 10.40
N SER A 176 -4.72 -7.88 11.48
CA SER A 176 -3.26 -7.68 11.45
C SER A 176 -2.49 -8.85 10.81
N ASN A 177 -3.10 -10.04 10.78
CA ASN A 177 -2.51 -11.24 10.14
C ASN A 177 -2.40 -11.14 8.62
N TYR A 178 -3.06 -10.16 7.98
CA TYR A 178 -3.11 -10.02 6.52
C TYR A 178 -2.69 -8.63 6.02
N ASN A 179 -2.15 -7.78 6.87
CA ASN A 179 -1.75 -6.40 6.55
C ASN A 179 -0.58 -6.29 5.56
N THR A 180 0.09 -7.40 5.23
CA THR A 180 1.21 -7.40 4.27
C THR A 180 0.82 -6.79 2.92
N SER A 181 -0.42 -6.92 2.49
CA SER A 181 -0.92 -6.30 1.26
C SER A 181 -0.87 -4.77 1.33
N SER A 182 -1.34 -4.18 2.41
CA SER A 182 -1.30 -2.72 2.61
C SER A 182 0.12 -2.22 2.82
N LEU A 183 0.90 -2.90 3.67
CA LEU A 183 2.33 -2.64 3.87
C LEU A 183 3.12 -2.71 2.56
N GLY A 184 2.72 -3.63 1.66
CA GLY A 184 3.33 -3.84 0.35
C GLY A 184 2.88 -2.87 -0.73
N THR A 185 2.10 -1.83 -0.44
CA THR A 185 1.76 -0.77 -1.40
C THR A 185 2.73 0.40 -1.24
N LYS A 186 3.45 0.74 -2.32
CA LYS A 186 4.48 1.78 -2.31
C LYS A 186 3.91 3.12 -2.73
N PHE A 187 4.07 4.14 -1.90
CA PHE A 187 3.73 5.53 -2.22
C PHE A 187 4.98 6.28 -2.65
N ILE A 188 4.89 6.97 -3.78
CA ILE A 188 5.98 7.74 -4.38
C ILE A 188 5.50 9.16 -4.60
N ILE A 189 6.20 10.13 -4.02
CA ILE A 189 5.92 11.57 -4.22
C ILE A 189 7.10 12.17 -4.97
N ASP A 190 6.86 12.70 -6.17
CA ASP A 190 7.88 13.34 -7.01
C ASP A 190 9.16 12.49 -7.19
N GLY A 191 8.98 11.17 -7.44
CA GLY A 191 10.07 10.22 -7.68
C GLY A 191 10.64 9.53 -6.44
N VAL A 192 10.29 9.95 -5.22
CA VAL A 192 10.83 9.42 -3.96
C VAL A 192 9.78 8.68 -3.14
N PRO A 193 10.10 7.50 -2.57
CA PRO A 193 9.14 6.74 -1.77
C PRO A 193 8.89 7.34 -0.38
N ILE A 194 7.69 7.09 0.15
CA ILE A 194 7.38 7.21 1.57
C ILE A 194 7.71 5.85 2.21
N SER A 195 8.66 5.82 3.15
CA SER A 195 8.97 4.62 3.93
C SER A 195 8.30 4.68 5.29
N THR A 196 7.78 3.54 5.74
CA THR A 196 7.25 3.30 7.08
C THR A 196 8.01 2.19 7.80
N ASP A 197 9.15 1.76 7.25
CA ASP A 197 9.89 0.59 7.74
C ASP A 197 10.56 0.85 9.10
N ALA A 198 10.83 2.12 9.45
CA ALA A 198 11.35 2.52 10.76
C ALA A 198 10.26 2.79 11.80
N ASN A 199 8.97 2.68 11.46
CA ASN A 199 7.89 2.92 12.39
C ASN A 199 7.78 1.77 13.40
N MET A 200 7.84 2.10 14.69
CA MET A 200 7.76 1.14 15.80
C MET A 200 6.81 1.60 16.91
N GLN A 201 6.21 2.77 16.76
CA GLN A 201 5.41 3.45 17.75
C GLN A 201 4.06 2.76 17.91
N ARG A 202 3.99 1.84 18.84
CA ARG A 202 2.79 1.09 19.20
C ARG A 202 2.62 1.05 20.72
N LEU A 203 1.39 1.29 21.16
CA LEU A 203 1.05 1.19 22.57
C LEU A 203 0.78 -0.29 22.92
N LEU A 204 1.79 -0.97 23.46
CA LEU A 204 1.71 -2.41 23.77
C LEU A 204 1.14 -2.72 25.15
N THR A 205 1.10 -1.72 26.04
CA THR A 205 0.73 -1.91 27.46
C THR A 205 -0.73 -1.62 27.75
N ASP A 206 -1.50 -1.08 26.79
CA ASP A 206 -2.92 -0.79 26.99
C ASP A 206 -3.78 -2.03 26.67
N PRO A 207 -4.64 -2.49 27.59
CA PRO A 207 -5.59 -3.57 27.31
C PRO A 207 -6.70 -3.15 26.33
N ASN A 208 -6.89 -1.85 26.14
CA ASN A 208 -7.91 -1.32 25.24
C ASN A 208 -7.40 -1.29 23.79
N THR A 209 -7.70 -2.36 23.05
CA THR A 209 -7.31 -2.50 21.64
C THR A 209 -7.94 -1.46 20.70
N THR A 210 -8.89 -0.64 21.18
CA THR A 210 -9.47 0.44 20.38
C THR A 210 -8.41 1.42 19.88
N PHE A 211 -7.37 1.67 20.71
CA PHE A 211 -6.26 2.56 20.33
C PHE A 211 -5.29 1.94 19.31
N ASP A 212 -5.33 0.64 19.07
CA ASP A 212 -4.58 0.02 17.97
C ASP A 212 -5.02 0.55 16.59
N ALA A 213 -6.28 0.98 16.45
CA ALA A 213 -6.80 1.55 15.22
C ALA A 213 -6.12 2.88 14.82
N TYR A 214 -5.52 3.59 15.80
CA TYR A 214 -4.83 4.86 15.53
C TYR A 214 -3.39 4.67 15.02
N ASN A 215 -2.93 3.44 14.95
CA ASN A 215 -1.56 3.07 14.69
C ASN A 215 -1.43 2.40 13.31
N ALA A 216 -0.42 2.83 12.53
CA ALA A 216 -0.11 2.30 11.20
C ALA A 216 1.18 1.45 11.16
N VAL A 217 1.74 1.04 12.31
CA VAL A 217 2.94 0.18 12.34
C VAL A 217 2.65 -1.16 11.66
N ASN A 218 3.51 -1.54 10.72
CA ASN A 218 3.37 -2.72 9.85
C ASN A 218 2.10 -2.75 8.96
N ALA A 219 1.38 -1.63 8.85
CA ALA A 219 0.16 -1.53 8.06
C ALA A 219 0.30 -0.65 6.80
N GLY A 220 1.49 -0.08 6.55
CA GLY A 220 1.77 0.80 5.42
C GLY A 220 1.52 2.28 5.72
N VAL A 221 1.28 3.08 4.69
CA VAL A 221 1.16 4.54 4.80
C VAL A 221 -0.24 4.91 5.30
N ASP A 222 -0.30 5.74 6.33
CA ASP A 222 -1.54 6.38 6.76
C ASP A 222 -1.90 7.53 5.82
N MET A 223 -2.91 7.32 4.99
CA MET A 223 -3.38 8.27 3.99
C MET A 223 -3.97 9.55 4.56
N ARG A 224 -4.32 9.59 5.85
CA ARG A 224 -4.77 10.83 6.53
C ARG A 224 -3.70 11.91 6.51
N ASN A 225 -2.42 11.51 6.48
CA ASN A 225 -1.26 12.40 6.49
C ASN A 225 -0.96 13.05 5.13
N ILE A 226 -1.60 12.59 4.05
CA ILE A 226 -1.37 13.10 2.70
C ILE A 226 -2.46 14.12 2.36
N SER A 227 -2.07 15.41 2.25
CA SER A 227 -2.94 16.46 1.72
C SER A 227 -3.09 16.31 0.21
N THR A 228 -4.30 16.55 -0.29
CA THR A 228 -4.61 16.51 -1.74
C THR A 228 -4.55 17.87 -2.41
N ASP A 229 -4.36 18.96 -1.65
CA ASP A 229 -4.46 20.33 -2.17
C ASP A 229 -3.28 20.71 -3.07
N ASN A 230 -2.10 20.14 -2.81
CA ASN A 230 -0.88 20.38 -3.58
C ASN A 230 -0.61 19.33 -4.66
N ILE A 231 -1.52 18.38 -4.86
CA ILE A 231 -1.36 17.30 -5.85
C ILE A 231 -1.85 17.76 -7.22
N GLU A 232 -1.03 17.53 -8.25
CA GLU A 232 -1.37 17.74 -9.67
C GLU A 232 -2.03 16.49 -10.26
N SER A 233 -1.44 15.32 -10.02
CA SER A 233 -1.98 14.05 -10.47
C SER A 233 -1.58 12.90 -9.57
N VAL A 234 -2.40 11.87 -9.56
CA VAL A 234 -2.14 10.59 -8.91
C VAL A 234 -2.28 9.49 -9.95
N GLU A 235 -1.31 8.60 -9.99
CA GLU A 235 -1.39 7.36 -10.77
C GLU A 235 -1.31 6.17 -9.82
N ILE A 236 -2.28 5.26 -9.90
CA ILE A 236 -2.35 4.08 -9.05
C ILE A 236 -2.21 2.84 -9.93
N ILE A 237 -1.01 2.26 -9.91
CA ILE A 237 -0.68 1.04 -10.64
C ILE A 237 -1.13 -0.15 -9.78
N ARG A 238 -2.16 -0.84 -10.24
CA ARG A 238 -2.74 -2.01 -9.57
C ARG A 238 -2.22 -3.32 -10.15
N GLY A 239 -1.81 -3.30 -11.41
CA GLY A 239 -1.25 -4.43 -12.14
C GLY A 239 0.20 -4.76 -11.77
N ILE A 240 1.00 -5.11 -12.77
CA ILE A 240 2.41 -5.44 -12.61
C ILE A 240 3.25 -4.17 -12.92
N PRO A 241 3.78 -3.47 -11.89
CA PRO A 241 4.56 -2.26 -12.11
C PRO A 241 5.94 -2.56 -12.69
N SER A 242 6.58 -1.53 -13.28
CA SER A 242 7.98 -1.58 -13.69
C SER A 242 8.89 -2.12 -12.58
N VAL A 243 9.95 -2.82 -12.95
CA VAL A 243 10.97 -3.32 -12.01
C VAL A 243 11.78 -2.20 -11.34
N GLU A 244 11.67 -0.97 -11.80
CA GLU A 244 12.17 0.23 -11.12
C GLU A 244 11.61 0.34 -9.68
N TYR A 245 10.37 -0.14 -9.50
CA TYR A 245 9.70 -0.16 -8.20
C TYR A 245 9.92 -1.50 -7.52
N ASN A 246 10.73 -1.50 -6.49
CA ASN A 246 11.09 -2.65 -5.65
C ASN A 246 10.48 -2.52 -4.25
N ASP A 247 10.65 -3.55 -3.43
CA ASP A 247 10.18 -3.62 -2.03
C ASP A 247 8.69 -3.35 -1.89
N LEU A 248 7.88 -4.11 -2.63
CA LEU A 248 6.42 -4.04 -2.64
C LEU A 248 5.80 -5.40 -3.01
N THR A 249 4.57 -5.66 -2.59
CA THR A 249 3.78 -6.86 -2.95
C THR A 249 2.44 -6.54 -3.60
N SER A 250 1.94 -5.31 -3.46
CA SER A 250 0.62 -4.92 -3.98
C SER A 250 0.72 -4.04 -5.21
N GLY A 251 0.89 -2.75 -5.05
CA GLY A 251 0.89 -1.80 -6.14
C GLY A 251 1.73 -0.58 -5.85
N VAL A 252 1.64 0.39 -6.75
CA VAL A 252 2.37 1.66 -6.63
C VAL A 252 1.40 2.83 -6.75
N VAL A 253 1.51 3.78 -5.85
CA VAL A 253 0.80 5.06 -5.88
C VAL A 253 1.82 6.13 -6.20
N ILE A 254 1.73 6.72 -7.37
CA ILE A 254 2.63 7.78 -7.84
C ILE A 254 1.90 9.12 -7.73
N ILE A 255 2.41 9.99 -6.90
CA ILE A 255 1.87 11.31 -6.64
C ILE A 255 2.81 12.34 -7.26
N LYS A 256 2.28 13.14 -8.17
CA LYS A 256 2.97 14.31 -8.71
C LYS A 256 2.39 15.55 -8.08
N GLN A 257 3.24 16.37 -7.47
CA GLN A 257 2.84 17.64 -6.89
C GLN A 257 2.87 18.75 -7.93
N LYS A 258 2.12 19.85 -7.68
CA LYS A 258 2.09 21.04 -8.55
C LYS A 258 3.49 21.64 -8.68
N GLN A 259 3.95 21.81 -9.92
CA GLN A 259 5.27 22.34 -10.27
C GLN A 259 5.19 23.46 -11.28
N LYS A 260 4.01 24.05 -11.46
CA LYS A 260 3.73 25.11 -12.44
C LYS A 260 3.43 26.43 -11.75
N ALA A 261 3.56 27.53 -12.49
CA ALA A 261 3.02 28.80 -12.07
C ALA A 261 1.50 28.70 -11.93
N THR A 262 1.00 29.06 -10.76
CA THR A 262 -0.44 29.11 -10.47
C THR A 262 -0.78 30.42 -9.78
N PRO A 263 -1.98 30.97 -10.03
CA PRO A 263 -2.48 32.08 -9.23
C PRO A 263 -2.55 31.68 -7.76
N VAL A 264 -2.88 32.61 -6.88
CA VAL A 264 -3.21 32.28 -5.51
C VAL A 264 -4.49 31.42 -5.52
N GLU A 265 -4.37 30.20 -5.04
CA GLU A 265 -5.47 29.28 -4.87
C GLU A 265 -5.77 29.16 -3.37
N ALA A 266 -7.00 29.43 -2.98
CA ALA A 266 -7.46 29.24 -1.62
C ALA A 266 -8.67 28.30 -1.63
N ARG A 267 -8.67 27.34 -0.71
CA ARG A 267 -9.78 26.41 -0.55
C ARG A 267 -10.25 26.39 0.88
N ILE A 268 -11.57 26.50 1.04
CA ILE A 268 -12.26 26.38 2.32
C ILE A 268 -13.33 25.30 2.14
N LYS A 269 -13.28 24.27 2.99
CA LYS A 269 -14.32 23.26 3.08
C LYS A 269 -14.78 23.17 4.53
N ALA A 270 -16.08 23.18 4.73
CA ALA A 270 -16.68 22.95 6.04
C ALA A 270 -17.86 21.99 5.88
N ASP A 271 -17.86 20.93 6.66
CA ASP A 271 -18.95 19.97 6.76
C ASP A 271 -19.19 19.62 8.24
N GLN A 272 -20.11 18.70 8.51
CA GLN A 272 -20.45 18.29 9.86
C GLN A 272 -19.28 17.64 10.63
N TYR A 273 -18.29 17.07 9.91
CA TYR A 273 -17.17 16.35 10.52
C TYR A 273 -15.89 17.17 10.57
N GLY A 274 -15.83 18.33 9.90
CA GLY A 274 -14.59 19.09 9.96
C GLY A 274 -14.53 20.34 9.12
N LYS A 275 -13.42 21.03 9.28
CA LYS A 275 -13.07 22.26 8.58
C LYS A 275 -11.68 22.12 7.97
N LEU A 276 -11.58 22.39 6.68
CA LEU A 276 -10.32 22.37 5.95
C LEU A 276 -10.07 23.74 5.33
N PHE A 277 -8.84 24.21 5.52
CA PHE A 277 -8.33 25.42 4.89
C PHE A 277 -7.04 25.08 4.16
N SER A 278 -6.90 25.57 2.94
CA SER A 278 -5.62 25.46 2.23
C SER A 278 -5.39 26.69 1.37
N ILE A 279 -4.12 27.05 1.20
CA ILE A 279 -3.66 28.14 0.34
C ILE A 279 -2.40 27.68 -0.38
N GLY A 280 -2.29 28.06 -1.65
CA GLY A 280 -1.10 27.77 -2.44
C GLY A 280 -0.87 28.80 -3.54
N LYS A 281 0.39 28.91 -3.98
CA LYS A 281 0.80 29.78 -5.08
C LYS A 281 2.02 29.20 -5.77
N GLY A 282 2.05 29.26 -7.10
CA GLY A 282 3.24 29.04 -7.91
C GLY A 282 3.69 30.33 -8.57
N VAL A 283 4.96 30.67 -8.45
CA VAL A 283 5.57 31.85 -9.09
C VAL A 283 6.61 31.40 -10.06
N GLU A 284 6.50 31.85 -11.30
CA GLU A 284 7.50 31.64 -12.34
C GLU A 284 8.37 32.91 -12.47
N TRP A 285 9.70 32.70 -12.56
CA TRP A 285 10.63 33.80 -12.81
C TRP A 285 10.60 34.22 -14.29
N LYS A 286 11.09 35.42 -14.56
CA LYS A 286 11.17 36.00 -15.91
C LYS A 286 11.96 35.13 -16.92
N ASP A 287 12.80 34.24 -16.43
CA ASP A 287 13.55 33.29 -17.27
C ASP A 287 12.66 32.18 -17.84
N GLN A 288 11.40 32.07 -17.42
CA GLN A 288 10.41 31.01 -17.77
C GLN A 288 10.96 29.60 -17.56
N ARG A 289 11.94 29.42 -16.69
CA ARG A 289 12.65 28.18 -16.44
C ARG A 289 12.75 27.84 -14.96
N THR A 290 12.38 28.77 -14.12
CA THR A 290 12.41 28.62 -12.67
C THR A 290 11.02 28.85 -12.10
N VAL A 291 10.48 27.85 -11.41
CA VAL A 291 9.18 27.93 -10.74
C VAL A 291 9.38 27.62 -9.27
N LEU A 292 8.86 28.49 -8.41
CA LEU A 292 8.75 28.26 -6.97
C LEU A 292 7.28 28.10 -6.62
N SER A 293 6.92 26.97 -6.00
CA SER A 293 5.58 26.70 -5.51
C SER A 293 5.60 26.56 -4.01
N ALA A 294 4.63 27.20 -3.33
CA ALA A 294 4.44 27.07 -1.90
C ALA A 294 2.97 26.81 -1.60
N ASP A 295 2.72 25.94 -0.63
CA ASP A 295 1.39 25.61 -0.16
C ASP A 295 1.36 25.37 1.34
N ALA A 296 0.23 25.65 1.96
CA ALA A 296 -0.07 25.35 3.35
C ALA A 296 -1.53 24.94 3.52
N GLY A 297 -1.80 24.04 4.44
CA GLY A 297 -3.15 23.55 4.71
C GLY A 297 -3.33 23.20 6.18
N PHE A 298 -4.57 23.31 6.64
CA PHE A 298 -5.01 22.95 7.99
C PHE A 298 -6.35 22.22 7.91
N LEU A 299 -6.45 21.11 8.62
CA LEU A 299 -7.68 20.34 8.81
C LEU A 299 -7.95 20.20 10.29
N ASP A 300 -9.16 20.52 10.73
CA ASP A 300 -9.71 20.20 12.05
C ASP A 300 -10.94 19.31 11.86
N SER A 301 -10.85 18.05 12.28
CA SER A 301 -11.87 17.03 12.05
C SER A 301 -12.31 16.37 13.36
N TYR A 302 -13.58 16.05 13.45
CA TYR A 302 -14.21 15.40 14.60
C TYR A 302 -14.78 14.06 14.18
N ASN A 303 -14.74 13.08 15.09
CA ASN A 303 -15.35 11.78 14.86
C ASN A 303 -16.88 11.83 15.08
N ASP A 304 -17.29 12.61 16.05
CA ASP A 304 -18.67 13.00 16.30
C ASP A 304 -18.73 14.54 16.40
N PRO A 305 -19.59 15.23 15.64
CA PRO A 305 -19.73 16.69 15.71
C PRO A 305 -20.08 17.20 17.10
N ARG A 306 -20.65 16.38 17.96
CA ARG A 306 -21.04 16.70 19.35
C ARG A 306 -19.88 16.54 20.34
N ASP A 307 -18.89 15.70 19.98
CA ASP A 307 -17.73 15.41 20.82
C ASP A 307 -16.48 16.13 20.28
N ARG A 308 -16.15 17.26 20.87
CA ARG A 308 -14.97 18.06 20.50
C ARG A 308 -13.68 17.51 21.07
N LEU A 309 -13.75 16.61 22.04
CA LEU A 309 -12.59 16.04 22.72
C LEU A 309 -11.98 14.87 21.97
N ASN A 310 -12.75 14.32 21.01
CA ASN A 310 -12.32 13.27 20.10
C ASN A 310 -12.14 13.87 18.69
N ASN A 311 -10.91 14.30 18.38
CA ASN A 311 -10.61 15.07 17.19
C ASN A 311 -9.29 14.66 16.55
N PHE A 312 -9.20 14.90 15.23
CA PHE A 312 -8.01 14.77 14.42
C PHE A 312 -7.67 16.11 13.77
N LYS A 313 -6.46 16.61 13.97
CA LYS A 313 -5.96 17.82 13.35
C LYS A 313 -4.77 17.52 12.46
N ARG A 314 -4.73 18.15 11.28
CA ARG A 314 -3.61 18.03 10.35
C ARG A 314 -3.14 19.40 9.91
N ILE A 315 -1.82 19.61 9.92
CA ILE A 315 -1.15 20.76 9.34
C ILE A 315 -0.18 20.25 8.30
N ASN A 316 -0.17 20.86 7.14
CA ASN A 316 0.82 20.60 6.12
C ASN A 316 1.31 21.90 5.50
N ALA A 317 2.58 21.94 5.15
CA ALA A 317 3.19 23.03 4.41
C ALA A 317 4.28 22.48 3.51
N SER A 318 4.44 23.05 2.31
CA SER A 318 5.53 22.67 1.44
C SER A 318 6.02 23.84 0.58
N VAL A 319 7.31 23.78 0.24
CA VAL A 319 7.95 24.68 -0.71
C VAL A 319 8.71 23.82 -1.70
N ARG A 320 8.50 24.09 -2.99
CA ARG A 320 9.12 23.34 -4.09
C ARG A 320 9.72 24.29 -5.10
N LEU A 321 10.93 23.99 -5.54
CA LEU A 321 11.65 24.67 -6.59
C LEU A 321 11.81 23.72 -7.77
N ASN A 322 11.42 24.19 -8.95
CA ASN A 322 11.70 23.52 -10.22
C ASN A 322 12.56 24.45 -11.06
N LYS A 323 13.72 23.98 -11.50
CA LYS A 323 14.65 24.74 -12.33
C LYS A 323 15.04 23.92 -13.54
N LYS A 324 14.90 24.51 -14.73
CA LYS A 324 15.28 23.91 -16.01
C LYS A 324 16.47 24.69 -16.61
N TRP A 325 17.53 23.96 -16.96
CA TRP A 325 18.67 24.52 -17.70
C TRP A 325 18.72 23.90 -19.10
N LEU A 326 18.92 24.74 -20.11
CA LEU A 326 19.31 24.31 -21.44
C LEU A 326 20.82 24.45 -21.52
N LEU A 327 21.49 23.32 -21.61
CA LEU A 327 22.94 23.26 -21.81
C LEU A 327 23.21 23.17 -23.32
N GLY A 328 24.32 23.67 -23.81
CA GLY A 328 24.64 23.63 -25.24
C GLY A 328 24.37 22.26 -25.89
N ASN A 329 24.14 22.20 -27.20
CA ASN A 329 23.92 20.98 -27.98
C ASN A 329 22.69 20.17 -27.53
N GLU A 330 21.56 20.81 -27.24
CA GLU A 330 20.28 20.18 -26.91
C GLU A 330 20.23 19.39 -25.55
N HIS A 331 21.26 19.44 -24.73
CA HIS A 331 21.22 18.91 -23.42
C HIS A 331 20.28 19.69 -22.49
N ARG A 332 19.50 18.99 -21.68
CA ARG A 332 18.61 19.62 -20.69
C ARG A 332 18.91 19.07 -19.32
N LEU A 333 18.91 19.93 -18.33
CA LEU A 333 19.02 19.55 -16.94
C LEU A 333 17.82 20.11 -16.19
N ASN A 334 17.00 19.20 -15.65
CA ASN A 334 15.86 19.56 -14.83
C ASN A 334 16.19 19.22 -13.38
N TRP A 335 16.08 20.20 -12.49
CA TRP A 335 16.25 20.00 -11.07
C TRP A 335 14.96 20.38 -10.36
N THR A 336 14.44 19.45 -9.57
CA THR A 336 13.32 19.67 -8.68
C THR A 336 13.79 19.42 -7.25
N ALA A 337 13.59 20.38 -6.37
CA ALA A 337 13.89 20.24 -4.94
C ALA A 337 12.69 20.71 -4.11
N GLY A 338 12.46 20.05 -2.99
CA GLY A 338 11.35 20.40 -2.13
C GLY A 338 11.63 20.15 -0.66
N ILE A 339 11.01 20.96 0.17
CA ILE A 339 10.92 20.76 1.61
C ILE A 339 9.44 20.72 1.96
N SER A 340 9.02 19.71 2.68
CA SER A 340 7.64 19.58 3.14
C SER A 340 7.58 19.22 4.61
N TYR A 341 6.60 19.78 5.26
CA TYR A 341 6.22 19.46 6.64
C TYR A 341 4.80 18.90 6.65
N SER A 342 4.60 17.82 7.38
CA SER A 342 3.29 17.26 7.67
C SER A 342 3.21 16.95 9.16
N GLY A 343 2.18 17.45 9.82
CA GLY A 343 1.92 17.16 11.22
C GLY A 343 0.47 16.81 11.45
N ASN A 344 0.22 15.87 12.36
CA ASN A 344 -1.12 15.59 12.84
C ASN A 344 -1.15 15.41 14.36
N ILE A 345 -2.32 15.63 14.93
CA ILE A 345 -2.63 15.37 16.33
C ILE A 345 -3.97 14.64 16.35
N ASP A 346 -3.97 13.48 16.99
CA ASP A 346 -5.15 12.64 17.19
C ASP A 346 -5.42 12.57 18.70
N ASN A 347 -6.56 13.07 19.13
CA ASN A 347 -6.93 13.16 20.56
C ASN A 347 -8.20 12.35 20.81
N VAL A 348 -8.17 11.61 21.90
CA VAL A 348 -9.35 11.05 22.56
C VAL A 348 -9.24 11.40 24.04
N LYS A 349 -10.11 12.25 24.54
CA LYS A 349 -10.12 12.70 25.94
C LYS A 349 -11.47 12.39 26.58
N THR A 350 -11.41 12.03 27.85
CA THR A 350 -12.61 11.90 28.66
C THR A 350 -13.22 13.29 28.90
N ASP A 351 -14.54 13.41 28.77
CA ASP A 351 -15.27 14.61 29.12
C ASP A 351 -15.49 14.66 30.63
N PRO A 352 -14.88 15.59 31.34
CA PRO A 352 -15.01 15.70 32.78
C PRO A 352 -16.45 16.09 33.24
N ASP A 353 -17.25 16.67 32.33
CA ASP A 353 -18.61 17.09 32.62
C ASP A 353 -19.62 15.92 32.56
N ILE A 354 -19.28 14.86 31.79
CA ILE A 354 -20.15 13.69 31.59
C ILE A 354 -19.71 12.51 32.46
N GLN A 355 -18.40 12.32 32.64
CA GLN A 355 -17.84 11.23 33.41
C GLN A 355 -17.13 11.73 34.65
N THR A 356 -17.78 11.59 35.77
CA THR A 356 -17.20 11.93 37.06
C THR A 356 -15.95 11.12 37.36
N GLN A 357 -14.78 11.78 37.33
CA GLN A 357 -13.54 11.38 38.02
C GLN A 357 -12.61 10.34 37.34
N GLN A 358 -12.86 9.83 36.15
CA GLN A 358 -11.94 8.86 35.54
C GLN A 358 -11.22 9.44 34.33
N GLU A 359 -10.00 9.88 34.54
CA GLU A 359 -9.12 10.26 33.43
C GLU A 359 -8.84 9.03 32.56
N ASP A 360 -9.16 9.11 31.26
CA ASP A 360 -8.86 8.12 30.25
C ASP A 360 -8.54 8.83 28.94
N ASN A 361 -7.30 9.35 28.81
CA ASN A 361 -6.88 10.20 27.74
C ASN A 361 -5.87 9.50 26.81
N TYR A 362 -6.06 9.66 25.53
CA TYR A 362 -5.12 9.27 24.49
C TYR A 362 -4.78 10.48 23.61
N LYS A 363 -3.51 10.62 23.28
CA LYS A 363 -3.04 11.60 22.32
C LYS A 363 -1.91 11.01 21.49
N SER A 364 -2.04 11.09 20.18
CA SER A 364 -0.96 10.83 19.25
C SER A 364 -0.58 12.10 18.53
N SER A 365 0.71 12.40 18.45
CA SER A 365 1.22 13.54 17.70
C SER A 365 2.31 13.08 16.75
N TYR A 366 2.10 13.34 15.47
CA TYR A 366 3.04 13.03 14.40
C TYR A 366 3.50 14.32 13.74
N HIS A 367 4.80 14.49 13.61
CA HIS A 367 5.43 15.59 12.91
C HIS A 367 6.51 15.04 12.00
N SER A 368 6.51 15.41 10.74
CA SER A 368 7.46 14.90 9.75
C SER A 368 7.99 16.03 8.89
N GLY A 369 9.30 16.16 8.84
CA GLY A 369 10.01 17.01 7.91
C GLY A 369 10.67 16.17 6.82
N ARG A 370 10.37 16.47 5.56
CA ARG A 370 10.94 15.78 4.39
C ARG A 370 11.65 16.78 3.51
N TRP A 371 12.86 16.43 3.11
CA TRP A 371 13.58 17.02 2.00
C TRP A 371 13.64 16.02 0.85
N ASN A 372 13.42 16.48 -0.37
CA ASN A 372 13.61 15.69 -1.59
C ASN A 372 14.31 16.51 -2.66
N SER A 373 15.08 15.87 -3.51
CA SER A 373 15.76 16.46 -4.65
C SER A 373 15.81 15.44 -5.78
N SER A 374 15.40 15.85 -6.98
CA SER A 374 15.49 15.06 -8.21
C SER A 374 16.23 15.85 -9.26
N LEU A 375 17.31 15.28 -9.78
CA LEU A 375 18.11 15.85 -10.86
C LEU A 375 17.99 14.94 -12.07
N ASN A 376 17.42 15.46 -13.16
CA ASN A 376 17.21 14.71 -14.39
C ASN A 376 17.98 15.38 -15.53
N TRP A 377 19.07 14.75 -15.95
CA TRP A 377 19.83 15.14 -17.11
C TRP A 377 19.35 14.37 -18.34
N ILE A 378 18.96 15.09 -19.39
CA ILE A 378 18.40 14.57 -20.63
C ILE A 378 19.41 14.85 -21.75
N ALA A 379 19.86 13.79 -22.42
CA ALA A 379 20.77 13.85 -23.55
C ALA A 379 20.02 14.21 -24.85
N PRO A 380 20.74 14.62 -25.90
CA PRO A 380 20.17 14.85 -27.24
C PRO A 380 19.47 13.61 -27.80
N GLN A 381 18.55 13.83 -28.74
CA GLN A 381 17.72 12.77 -29.30
C GLN A 381 18.49 11.77 -30.18
N ASP A 382 19.54 12.21 -30.83
CA ASP A 382 20.35 11.41 -31.74
C ASP A 382 21.23 10.36 -31.01
N LYS A 383 21.42 10.50 -29.73
CA LYS A 383 22.26 9.61 -28.95
C LYS A 383 21.47 8.40 -28.43
N ALA A 384 22.13 7.23 -28.44
CA ALA A 384 21.59 6.01 -27.80
C ALA A 384 21.36 6.20 -26.29
N PHE A 385 22.25 6.88 -25.62
CA PHE A 385 22.12 7.28 -24.23
C PHE A 385 21.15 8.46 -24.10
N LYS A 386 20.07 8.30 -23.32
CA LYS A 386 18.99 9.30 -23.21
C LYS A 386 19.08 10.18 -21.97
N GLY A 387 19.83 9.77 -20.97
CA GLY A 387 20.02 10.58 -19.77
C GLY A 387 20.16 9.81 -18.47
N VAL A 388 20.34 10.56 -17.39
CA VAL A 388 20.47 10.06 -16.02
C VAL A 388 19.51 10.82 -15.12
N THR A 389 18.86 10.09 -14.21
CA THR A 389 18.08 10.67 -13.11
C THR A 389 18.71 10.28 -11.79
N LEU A 390 18.88 11.25 -10.91
CA LEU A 390 19.31 11.07 -9.52
C LEU A 390 18.20 11.59 -8.60
N ASP A 391 17.62 10.72 -7.78
CA ASP A 391 16.61 11.05 -6.79
C ASP A 391 17.19 10.86 -5.39
N LEU A 392 17.07 11.87 -4.53
CA LEU A 392 17.54 11.88 -3.15
C LEU A 392 16.41 12.31 -2.21
N SER A 393 16.33 11.71 -1.04
CA SER A 393 15.38 12.14 0.01
C SER A 393 15.93 11.86 1.40
N ALA A 394 15.60 12.76 2.32
CA ALA A 394 15.74 12.58 3.75
C ALA A 394 14.42 12.93 4.44
N ASN A 395 13.93 12.04 5.28
CA ASN A 395 12.72 12.23 6.06
C ASN A 395 12.98 11.92 7.52
N MET A 396 12.73 12.89 8.39
CA MET A 396 12.78 12.75 9.85
C MET A 396 11.39 12.98 10.41
N SER A 397 10.94 12.06 11.25
CA SER A 397 9.65 12.17 11.93
C SER A 397 9.81 12.12 13.43
N TRP A 398 8.88 12.78 14.14
CA TRP A 398 8.67 12.71 15.58
C TRP A 398 7.24 12.21 15.76
N ASP A 399 7.11 11.01 16.28
CA ASP A 399 5.84 10.33 16.44
C ASP A 399 5.68 9.89 17.90
N LYS A 400 4.87 10.65 18.63
CA LYS A 400 4.71 10.48 20.06
C LYS A 400 3.28 10.07 20.40
N ILE A 401 3.14 8.99 21.16
CA ILE A 401 1.88 8.58 21.76
C ILE A 401 1.94 8.87 23.25
N GLU A 402 0.94 9.53 23.78
CA GLU A 402 0.76 9.84 25.21
C GLU A 402 -0.55 9.21 25.67
N ARG A 403 -0.47 8.40 26.70
CA ARG A 403 -1.60 7.71 27.31
C ARG A 403 -1.64 8.00 28.80
N SER A 404 -2.77 8.47 29.30
CA SER A 404 -2.99 8.75 30.71
C SER A 404 -4.31 8.16 31.12
N LYS A 405 -4.29 7.33 32.18
CA LYS A 405 -5.49 6.62 32.65
C LYS A 405 -5.49 6.52 34.16
N PHE A 406 -6.63 6.89 34.78
CA PHE A 406 -6.87 6.64 36.18
C PHE A 406 -7.22 5.16 36.39
N ILE A 407 -6.48 4.54 37.31
CA ILE A 407 -6.66 3.13 37.71
C ILE A 407 -7.13 3.10 39.15
N GLN A 408 -8.22 2.38 39.38
CA GLN A 408 -8.69 2.03 40.69
C GLN A 408 -8.78 0.50 40.80
N LEU A 409 -8.09 -0.06 41.74
CA LEU A 409 -8.08 -1.50 41.97
C LEU A 409 -9.29 -1.94 42.79
N ASP A 410 -9.83 -3.11 42.44
CA ASP A 410 -10.90 -3.79 43.19
C ASP A 410 -10.37 -4.59 44.39
N ARG A 411 -9.07 -4.90 44.36
CA ARG A 411 -8.33 -5.67 45.38
C ARG A 411 -6.85 -5.36 45.28
N ASP A 412 -6.12 -5.73 46.29
CA ASP A 412 -4.65 -5.66 46.24
C ASP A 412 -4.11 -6.43 45.05
N ARG A 413 -3.20 -5.81 44.35
CA ARG A 413 -2.48 -6.39 43.21
C ARG A 413 -1.01 -6.05 43.31
N THR A 414 -0.22 -6.87 42.67
CA THR A 414 1.21 -6.66 42.54
C THR A 414 1.60 -6.54 41.05
N VAL A 415 2.74 -5.95 40.81
CA VAL A 415 3.32 -5.82 39.48
C VAL A 415 4.79 -6.20 39.51
N PRO A 416 5.27 -6.97 38.53
CA PRO A 416 6.69 -7.24 38.34
C PRO A 416 7.37 -6.00 37.73
N THR A 417 8.46 -5.55 38.34
CA THR A 417 9.20 -4.35 37.91
C THR A 417 10.62 -4.65 37.42
N HIS A 418 11.10 -5.87 37.59
CA HIS A 418 12.47 -6.24 37.26
C HIS A 418 12.72 -6.36 35.75
N MET A 419 13.91 -5.96 35.32
CA MET A 419 14.37 -5.92 33.92
C MET A 419 15.29 -7.10 33.57
N GLU A 420 15.64 -7.92 34.54
CA GLU A 420 16.56 -9.06 34.39
C GLU A 420 15.86 -10.37 34.67
N GLU A 421 16.43 -11.46 34.15
CA GLU A 421 15.95 -12.81 34.46
C GLU A 421 16.40 -13.21 35.85
N GLY A 422 15.46 -13.76 36.64
CA GLY A 422 15.76 -14.16 38.04
C GLY A 422 14.54 -14.38 38.88
N GLU A 423 14.77 -14.46 40.21
CA GLU A 423 13.74 -14.56 41.23
C GLU A 423 13.66 -13.22 41.98
N TYR A 424 12.48 -12.60 42.01
CA TYR A 424 12.28 -11.23 42.52
C TYR A 424 10.94 -11.12 43.22
N ASP A 425 10.88 -10.18 44.15
CA ASP A 425 9.60 -9.82 44.78
C ASP A 425 8.89 -8.78 43.91
N ALA A 426 7.60 -8.97 43.66
CA ALA A 426 6.77 -8.02 42.97
C ALA A 426 6.41 -6.82 43.87
N GLU A 427 6.27 -5.66 43.27
CA GLU A 427 5.82 -4.46 43.97
C GLU A 427 4.30 -4.50 44.19
N ILE A 428 3.84 -4.03 45.33
CA ILE A 428 2.42 -3.90 45.64
C ILE A 428 1.93 -2.58 45.07
N LEU A 429 0.91 -2.64 44.24
CA LEU A 429 0.35 -1.46 43.58
C LEU A 429 -0.42 -0.57 44.54
N PRO A 430 -0.34 0.77 44.42
CA PRO A 430 -1.25 1.67 45.09
C PRO A 430 -2.70 1.39 44.70
N TYR A 431 -3.63 1.50 45.64
CA TYR A 431 -5.05 1.21 45.40
C TYR A 431 -5.68 2.13 44.33
N LYS A 432 -5.19 3.36 44.25
CA LYS A 432 -5.57 4.36 43.23
C LYS A 432 -4.32 5.05 42.73
N TYR A 433 -4.18 5.15 41.39
CA TYR A 433 -3.09 5.90 40.75
C TYR A 433 -3.49 6.29 39.33
N THR A 434 -2.80 7.29 38.80
CA THR A 434 -2.88 7.61 37.36
C THR A 434 -1.65 7.01 36.68
N ALA A 435 -1.92 6.14 35.74
CA ALA A 435 -0.89 5.53 34.90
C ALA A 435 -0.58 6.46 33.70
N HIS A 436 0.71 6.69 33.46
CA HIS A 436 1.19 7.46 32.32
C HIS A 436 2.13 6.62 31.47
N VAL A 437 1.86 6.54 30.17
CA VAL A 437 2.75 5.90 29.20
C VAL A 437 3.01 6.86 28.06
N THR A 438 4.27 6.99 27.71
CA THR A 438 4.72 7.69 26.50
C THR A 438 5.40 6.69 25.58
N VAL A 439 5.06 6.73 24.27
CA VAL A 439 5.80 6.03 23.24
C VAL A 439 6.42 7.07 22.34
N ASP A 440 7.73 7.22 22.41
CA ASP A 440 8.49 8.20 21.62
C ASP A 440 9.21 7.50 20.47
N GLY A 441 8.79 7.80 19.26
CA GLY A 441 9.41 7.35 18.05
C GLY A 441 10.00 8.50 17.24
N ARG A 442 11.21 8.29 16.69
CA ARG A 442 11.89 9.27 15.83
C ARG A 442 12.45 8.57 14.59
N PRO A 443 11.54 8.15 13.66
CA PRO A 443 11.95 7.51 12.41
C PRO A 443 12.77 8.45 11.52
N LEU A 444 13.97 8.00 11.13
CA LEU A 444 14.81 8.60 10.11
C LEU A 444 14.84 7.67 8.90
N ASN A 445 14.45 8.18 7.73
CA ASN A 445 14.49 7.46 6.47
C ASN A 445 15.30 8.25 5.44
N LEU A 446 16.32 7.61 4.85
CA LEU A 446 17.12 8.17 3.76
C LEU A 446 16.90 7.33 2.50
N TYR A 447 16.92 7.99 1.37
CA TYR A 447 16.76 7.34 0.07
C TYR A 447 17.64 7.98 -0.98
N ALA A 448 18.28 7.14 -1.80
CA ALA A 448 19.00 7.55 -2.98
C ALA A 448 18.70 6.59 -4.13
N LYS A 449 18.47 7.11 -5.34
CA LYS A 449 18.28 6.31 -6.55
C LYS A 449 19.00 6.97 -7.72
N VAL A 450 19.71 6.16 -8.50
CA VAL A 450 20.25 6.55 -9.79
C VAL A 450 19.64 5.65 -10.87
N LYS A 451 19.23 6.27 -11.98
CA LYS A 451 18.64 5.59 -13.13
C LYS A 451 19.19 6.17 -14.42
N THR A 452 19.54 5.30 -15.36
CA THR A 452 19.95 5.66 -16.73
C THR A 452 18.99 5.07 -17.74
N LYS A 453 18.83 5.77 -18.86
CA LYS A 453 17.97 5.34 -19.98
C LYS A 453 18.76 5.30 -21.28
N PHE A 454 18.51 4.24 -22.05
CA PHE A 454 19.06 4.04 -23.38
C PHE A 454 17.94 3.74 -24.38
N GLU A 455 18.10 4.19 -25.61
CA GLU A 455 17.22 3.81 -26.71
C GLU A 455 18.07 3.29 -27.87
N LEU A 456 17.82 2.04 -28.22
CA LEU A 456 18.52 1.35 -29.29
C LEU A 456 17.51 0.86 -30.31
N GLN A 457 17.93 0.80 -31.56
CA GLN A 457 17.14 0.22 -32.63
C GLN A 457 17.88 -0.99 -33.19
N THR A 458 17.16 -2.12 -33.22
CA THR A 458 17.66 -3.37 -33.81
C THR A 458 16.61 -3.88 -34.79
N TRP A 459 16.95 -4.01 -36.07
CA TRP A 459 16.02 -4.38 -37.14
C TRP A 459 14.75 -3.50 -37.11
N ASN A 460 13.58 -4.11 -36.80
CA ASN A 460 12.30 -3.43 -36.69
C ASN A 460 11.91 -3.07 -35.25
N ALA A 461 12.73 -3.43 -34.26
CA ALA A 461 12.40 -3.21 -32.85
C ALA A 461 13.09 -1.96 -32.29
N THR A 462 12.35 -1.19 -31.51
CA THR A 462 12.90 -0.09 -30.70
C THR A 462 12.99 -0.56 -29.26
N HIS A 463 14.19 -0.62 -28.71
CA HIS A 463 14.49 -0.96 -27.33
C HIS A 463 14.64 0.30 -26.49
N ARG A 464 13.92 0.39 -25.40
CA ARG A 464 14.05 1.46 -24.40
C ARG A 464 14.49 0.82 -23.10
N ILE A 465 15.80 0.76 -22.92
CA ILE A 465 16.42 0.08 -21.79
C ILE A 465 16.60 1.08 -20.65
N GLN A 466 16.18 0.70 -19.44
CA GLN A 466 16.49 1.41 -18.20
C GLN A 466 17.25 0.51 -17.24
N VAL A 467 18.28 1.08 -16.63
CA VAL A 467 19.12 0.43 -15.62
C VAL A 467 19.27 1.37 -14.44
N GLY A 468 19.20 0.84 -13.24
CA GLY A 468 19.37 1.68 -12.06
C GLY A 468 19.60 0.90 -10.77
N ALA A 469 19.91 1.70 -9.76
CA ALA A 469 20.13 1.24 -8.40
C ALA A 469 19.43 2.19 -7.41
N SER A 470 18.94 1.66 -6.30
CA SER A 470 18.45 2.45 -5.19
C SER A 470 18.97 1.93 -3.88
N TRP A 471 19.19 2.83 -2.93
CA TRP A 471 19.57 2.56 -1.56
C TRP A 471 18.59 3.20 -0.61
N THR A 472 18.20 2.47 0.43
CA THR A 472 17.33 2.95 1.50
C THR A 472 17.96 2.68 2.85
N TYR A 473 17.80 3.63 3.76
CA TYR A 473 18.22 3.52 5.15
C TYR A 473 17.03 3.88 6.03
N ALA A 474 16.76 3.07 7.06
CA ALA A 474 15.66 3.27 7.99
C ALA A 474 16.16 2.99 9.42
N LYS A 475 16.02 3.97 10.33
CA LYS A 475 16.37 3.87 11.75
C LYS A 475 15.35 4.60 12.60
N ASN A 476 15.01 4.06 13.77
CA ASN A 476 14.26 4.79 14.77
C ASN A 476 15.22 5.28 15.86
N LEU A 477 15.21 6.59 16.11
CA LEU A 477 16.10 7.26 17.08
C LEU A 477 15.36 7.63 18.39
N GLY A 478 14.13 7.15 18.56
CA GLY A 478 13.28 7.49 19.71
C GLY A 478 13.65 6.74 20.99
N ASP A 479 13.15 7.26 22.11
CA ASP A 479 13.30 6.63 23.42
C ASP A 479 12.36 5.44 23.63
N GLY A 480 11.44 5.20 22.68
CA GLY A 480 10.53 4.04 22.70
C GLY A 480 9.46 4.17 23.76
N GLN A 481 9.15 3.07 24.44
CA GLN A 481 8.15 3.05 25.49
C GLN A 481 8.75 3.48 26.82
N VAL A 482 8.20 4.55 27.40
CA VAL A 482 8.62 5.13 28.68
C VAL A 482 7.41 5.17 29.60
N TYR A 483 7.48 4.44 30.70
CA TYR A 483 6.45 4.42 31.74
C TYR A 483 7.01 3.93 33.06
N ASP A 484 6.30 4.24 34.14
CA ASP A 484 6.56 3.77 35.48
C ASP A 484 6.03 2.32 35.62
N LEU A 485 6.92 1.37 35.82
CA LEU A 485 6.57 -0.04 36.00
C LEU A 485 5.71 -0.27 37.25
N SER A 486 5.86 0.56 38.29
CA SER A 486 5.06 0.49 39.51
C SER A 486 3.65 1.08 39.36
N ARG A 487 3.32 1.68 38.21
CA ARG A 487 2.01 2.27 37.88
C ARG A 487 1.56 1.92 36.48
N PRO A 488 1.38 0.62 36.16
CA PRO A 488 1.08 0.16 34.81
C PRO A 488 -0.34 0.56 34.37
N LEU A 489 -0.53 0.75 33.07
CA LEU A 489 -1.88 0.92 32.49
C LEU A 489 -2.77 -0.32 32.69
N ASN A 490 -2.16 -1.49 32.72
CA ASN A 490 -2.85 -2.76 32.92
C ASN A 490 -2.24 -3.51 34.11
N PRO A 491 -2.84 -3.41 35.29
CA PRO A 491 -2.34 -4.11 36.48
C PRO A 491 -2.43 -5.65 36.40
N GLY A 492 -3.05 -6.20 35.37
CA GLY A 492 -3.17 -7.66 35.16
C GLY A 492 -2.21 -8.25 34.14
N SER A 493 -1.36 -7.43 33.49
CA SER A 493 -0.44 -7.90 32.45
C SER A 493 0.89 -7.17 32.54
N SER A 494 1.97 -7.93 32.44
CA SER A 494 3.33 -7.40 32.61
C SER A 494 4.34 -7.93 31.59
N TYR A 495 3.84 -8.42 30.46
CA TYR A 495 4.70 -9.07 29.44
C TYR A 495 5.72 -8.13 28.77
N THR A 496 5.57 -6.82 28.89
CA THR A 496 6.48 -5.85 28.26
C THR A 496 7.17 -4.99 29.31
N ARG A 497 8.37 -4.52 28.98
CA ARG A 497 9.15 -3.57 29.76
C ARG A 497 9.57 -2.40 28.85
N PRO A 498 9.97 -1.26 29.39
CA PRO A 498 10.52 -0.14 28.61
C PRO A 498 11.66 -0.58 27.70
N ARG A 499 11.69 -0.06 26.48
CA ARG A 499 12.75 -0.34 25.49
C ARG A 499 13.00 0.90 24.64
N LYS A 500 14.24 1.31 24.51
CA LYS A 500 14.65 2.38 23.61
C LYS A 500 14.68 1.90 22.18
N TYR A 501 14.09 2.66 21.27
CA TYR A 501 14.13 2.35 19.84
C TYR A 501 15.49 2.70 19.22
N SER A 502 16.19 3.70 19.81
CA SER A 502 17.54 4.07 19.38
C SER A 502 18.57 2.94 19.47
N ASP A 503 18.35 1.95 20.36
CA ASP A 503 19.23 0.80 20.52
C ASP A 503 19.04 -0.25 19.41
N ILE A 504 17.97 -0.15 18.62
CA ILE A 504 17.68 -1.08 17.53
C ILE A 504 18.55 -0.74 16.32
N PRO A 505 19.22 -1.72 15.70
CA PRO A 505 20.02 -1.49 14.49
C PRO A 505 19.20 -0.86 13.36
N ALA A 506 19.84 -0.08 12.51
CA ALA A 506 19.23 0.43 11.29
C ALA A 506 18.98 -0.72 10.31
N SER A 507 17.97 -0.55 9.44
CA SER A 507 17.78 -1.39 8.26
C SER A 507 18.32 -0.67 7.04
N GLU A 508 19.18 -1.33 6.28
CA GLU A 508 19.72 -0.86 5.01
C GLU A 508 19.37 -1.83 3.90
N GLN A 509 18.92 -1.30 2.79
CA GLN A 509 18.54 -2.10 1.62
C GLN A 509 19.14 -1.49 0.36
N ILE A 510 19.68 -2.34 -0.50
CA ILE A 510 20.03 -2.02 -1.87
C ILE A 510 19.07 -2.74 -2.81
N ALA A 511 18.70 -2.06 -3.89
CA ALA A 511 17.96 -2.67 -4.99
C ALA A 511 18.59 -2.28 -6.33
N LEU A 512 18.69 -3.26 -7.23
CA LEU A 512 19.17 -3.10 -8.59
C LEU A 512 18.05 -3.49 -9.56
N PHE A 513 18.00 -2.84 -10.71
CA PHE A 513 17.02 -3.19 -11.74
C PHE A 513 17.54 -2.94 -13.14
N VAL A 514 17.06 -3.78 -14.06
CA VAL A 514 17.20 -3.61 -15.50
C VAL A 514 15.88 -3.97 -16.17
N GLU A 515 15.42 -3.12 -17.08
CA GLU A 515 14.17 -3.29 -17.80
C GLU A 515 14.35 -2.83 -19.24
N ASP A 516 13.79 -3.58 -20.17
CA ASP A 516 13.70 -3.22 -21.58
C ASP A 516 12.23 -3.14 -22.00
N GLN A 517 11.85 -2.01 -22.57
CA GLN A 517 10.57 -1.80 -23.22
C GLN A 517 10.77 -1.84 -24.72
N ILE A 518 10.27 -2.90 -25.33
CA ILE A 518 10.50 -3.24 -26.74
C ILE A 518 9.25 -2.92 -27.54
N GLY A 519 9.33 -2.00 -28.49
CA GLY A 519 8.27 -1.71 -29.45
C GLY A 519 8.56 -2.37 -30.79
N ILE A 520 7.65 -3.24 -31.27
CA ILE A 520 7.81 -4.03 -32.49
C ILE A 520 6.61 -3.77 -33.41
N PRO A 521 6.77 -3.06 -34.54
CA PRO A 521 5.76 -3.00 -35.58
C PRO A 521 5.73 -4.35 -36.34
N ILE A 522 4.55 -4.97 -36.44
CA ILE A 522 4.32 -6.23 -37.13
C ILE A 522 3.23 -6.01 -38.20
N GLY A 523 3.65 -5.62 -39.40
CA GLY A 523 2.72 -5.20 -40.44
C GLY A 523 1.88 -4.00 -39.99
N LYS A 524 0.57 -4.16 -39.88
CA LYS A 524 -0.35 -3.12 -39.36
C LYS A 524 -0.58 -3.20 -37.85
N HIS A 525 -0.03 -4.21 -37.18
CA HIS A 525 -0.11 -4.40 -35.74
C HIS A 525 1.08 -3.74 -35.03
N HIS A 526 0.91 -3.48 -33.73
CA HIS A 526 2.00 -3.05 -32.86
C HIS A 526 2.06 -3.93 -31.63
N LEU A 527 3.22 -4.53 -31.40
CA LEU A 527 3.50 -5.27 -30.16
C LEU A 527 4.45 -4.43 -29.31
N GLU A 528 4.07 -4.20 -28.08
CA GLU A 528 4.91 -3.59 -27.07
C GLU A 528 5.14 -4.60 -25.93
N VAL A 529 6.39 -4.82 -25.57
CA VAL A 529 6.79 -5.74 -24.48
C VAL A 529 7.68 -5.01 -23.50
N GLN A 530 7.34 -5.07 -22.23
CA GLN A 530 8.17 -4.57 -21.14
C GLN A 530 8.61 -5.78 -20.33
N ALA A 531 9.90 -6.05 -20.32
CA ALA A 531 10.49 -7.17 -19.60
C ALA A 531 11.68 -6.70 -18.77
N GLY A 532 11.75 -7.12 -17.50
CA GLY A 532 12.82 -6.72 -16.63
C GLY A 532 12.98 -7.62 -15.43
N ILE A 533 14.08 -7.40 -14.72
CA ILE A 533 14.38 -8.05 -13.46
C ILE A 533 14.83 -7.00 -12.44
N GLY A 534 14.17 -7.00 -11.30
CA GLY A 534 14.57 -6.27 -10.11
C GLY A 534 15.23 -7.20 -9.10
N SER A 535 16.12 -6.67 -8.30
CA SER A 535 16.72 -7.39 -7.18
C SER A 535 16.74 -6.49 -5.95
N SER A 536 16.44 -7.03 -4.77
CA SER A 536 16.54 -6.32 -3.49
C SER A 536 17.23 -7.20 -2.45
N MET A 537 18.05 -6.56 -1.59
CA MET A 537 18.83 -7.25 -0.56
C MET A 537 19.01 -6.33 0.65
N LEU A 538 18.85 -6.88 1.86
CA LEU A 538 19.21 -6.21 3.12
C LEU A 538 20.72 -6.32 3.35
N LEU A 539 21.37 -5.20 3.69
CA LEU A 539 22.85 -5.13 3.75
C LEU A 539 23.41 -5.38 5.16
N ASN A 540 22.86 -4.74 6.17
CA ASN A 540 23.45 -4.69 7.53
C ASN A 540 22.75 -5.60 8.55
N LEU A 541 22.09 -6.66 8.08
CA LEU A 541 21.42 -7.60 8.96
C LEU A 541 22.41 -8.62 9.55
N ASN A 542 22.23 -8.96 10.83
CA ASN A 542 23.05 -9.97 11.51
C ASN A 542 23.02 -11.30 10.74
N SER A 543 24.17 -11.98 10.66
CA SER A 543 24.36 -13.23 9.90
C SER A 543 23.47 -14.39 10.37
N ARG A 544 22.94 -14.33 11.59
CA ARG A 544 21.95 -15.31 12.10
C ARG A 544 20.63 -15.29 11.34
N TYR A 545 20.25 -14.15 10.72
CA TYR A 545 19.03 -14.08 9.94
C TYR A 545 19.17 -14.77 8.58
N ALA A 546 18.19 -15.60 8.23
CA ALA A 546 18.10 -16.24 6.92
C ALA A 546 18.02 -15.24 5.74
N LEU A 547 17.67 -13.99 6.03
CA LEU A 547 17.61 -12.87 5.09
C LEU A 547 18.97 -12.19 4.86
N SER A 548 19.95 -12.41 5.76
CA SER A 548 21.22 -11.70 5.72
C SER A 548 21.97 -11.97 4.41
N GLY A 549 22.30 -10.91 3.66
CA GLY A 549 23.04 -11.00 2.41
C GLY A 549 22.33 -11.76 1.29
N LYS A 550 21.04 -12.07 1.43
CA LYS A 550 20.27 -12.84 0.44
C LYS A 550 19.55 -11.91 -0.53
N PRO A 551 19.89 -11.92 -1.83
CA PRO A 551 19.17 -11.18 -2.84
C PRO A 551 17.83 -11.88 -3.19
N TYR A 552 16.80 -11.09 -3.39
CA TYR A 552 15.52 -11.51 -3.93
C TYR A 552 15.37 -10.97 -5.35
N PHE A 553 15.03 -11.83 -6.28
CA PHE A 553 14.87 -11.48 -7.69
C PHE A 553 13.40 -11.47 -8.06
N ASP A 554 12.98 -10.38 -8.70
CA ASP A 554 11.61 -10.11 -9.11
C ASP A 554 11.54 -9.92 -10.63
N PRO A 555 11.52 -11.00 -11.43
CA PRO A 555 11.28 -10.90 -12.86
C PRO A 555 9.82 -10.47 -13.10
N ARG A 556 9.63 -9.53 -14.05
CA ARG A 556 8.33 -9.02 -14.46
C ARG A 556 8.30 -8.87 -15.97
N ILE A 557 7.18 -9.23 -16.55
CA ILE A 557 6.92 -9.06 -17.97
C ILE A 557 5.48 -8.58 -18.20
N ASN A 558 5.34 -7.57 -19.04
CA ASN A 558 4.06 -7.10 -19.55
C ASN A 558 4.15 -7.04 -21.07
N ALA A 559 3.05 -7.31 -21.76
CA ALA A 559 2.97 -7.18 -23.20
C ALA A 559 1.62 -6.58 -23.58
N GLN A 560 1.62 -5.78 -24.67
CA GLN A 560 0.42 -5.22 -25.27
C GLN A 560 0.45 -5.44 -26.77
N TRP A 561 -0.61 -6.01 -27.29
CA TRP A 561 -0.85 -6.18 -28.71
C TRP A 561 -1.92 -5.18 -29.15
N SER A 562 -1.55 -4.23 -29.99
CA SER A 562 -2.47 -3.28 -30.59
C SER A 562 -2.82 -3.74 -32.00
N PHE A 563 -4.14 -3.93 -32.23
CA PHE A 563 -4.65 -4.31 -33.54
C PHE A 563 -4.74 -3.10 -34.48
N PRO A 564 -4.75 -3.32 -35.80
CA PRO A 564 -5.03 -2.25 -36.75
C PRO A 564 -6.41 -1.64 -36.47
N ALA A 565 -6.52 -0.35 -36.66
CA ALA A 565 -7.79 0.32 -36.57
C ALA A 565 -8.79 -0.28 -37.58
N ILE A 566 -9.98 -0.62 -37.11
CA ILE A 566 -11.08 -1.15 -37.93
C ILE A 566 -12.02 0.00 -38.27
N GLY A 567 -12.08 0.39 -39.54
CA GLY A 567 -12.99 1.44 -39.99
C GLY A 567 -14.45 0.99 -39.92
N ILE A 568 -15.26 1.70 -39.14
CA ILE A 568 -16.72 1.48 -39.03
C ILE A 568 -17.40 2.81 -39.39
N GLY A 569 -17.86 2.90 -40.63
CA GLY A 569 -18.38 4.17 -41.16
C GLY A 569 -17.29 5.24 -41.21
N ASN A 570 -17.53 6.39 -40.57
CA ASN A 570 -16.56 7.50 -40.52
C ASN A 570 -15.66 7.43 -39.27
N ASN A 571 -15.69 6.36 -38.46
CA ASN A 571 -14.96 6.24 -37.21
C ASN A 571 -14.12 4.97 -37.20
N ASP A 572 -13.02 5.01 -36.42
CA ASP A 572 -12.13 3.89 -36.23
C ASP A 572 -12.40 3.22 -34.88
N LEU A 573 -12.48 1.88 -34.89
CA LEU A 573 -12.43 1.06 -33.70
C LEU A 573 -10.98 0.61 -33.45
N ASN A 574 -10.42 1.05 -32.33
CA ASN A 574 -9.10 0.63 -31.87
C ASN A 574 -9.27 -0.45 -30.79
N ILE A 575 -8.57 -1.56 -30.93
CA ILE A 575 -8.57 -2.67 -29.98
C ILE A 575 -7.14 -2.93 -29.53
N ASN A 576 -6.94 -3.11 -28.24
CA ASN A 576 -5.69 -3.58 -27.67
C ASN A 576 -5.95 -4.69 -26.65
N VAL A 577 -5.05 -5.67 -26.62
CA VAL A 577 -5.01 -6.71 -25.60
C VAL A 577 -3.67 -6.62 -24.91
N SER A 578 -3.69 -6.48 -23.60
CA SER A 578 -2.47 -6.48 -22.79
C SER A 578 -2.55 -7.54 -21.70
N GLY A 579 -1.40 -7.95 -21.22
CA GLY A 579 -1.30 -8.85 -20.10
C GLY A 579 0.12 -8.91 -19.59
N GLY A 580 0.26 -9.44 -18.38
CA GLY A 580 1.56 -9.55 -17.76
C GLY A 580 1.56 -10.52 -16.59
N PHE A 581 2.75 -10.84 -16.14
CA PHE A 581 2.98 -11.60 -14.91
C PHE A 581 4.30 -11.22 -14.27
N GLY A 582 4.42 -11.45 -12.98
CA GLY A 582 5.66 -11.16 -12.28
C GLY A 582 5.63 -11.47 -10.79
N TRP A 583 6.81 -11.43 -10.23
CA TRP A 583 7.06 -11.54 -8.80
C TRP A 583 7.30 -10.17 -8.18
N LEU A 584 6.79 -10.00 -6.97
CA LEU A 584 6.95 -8.79 -6.17
C LEU A 584 7.31 -9.20 -4.75
N THR A 585 8.33 -8.54 -4.18
CA THR A 585 8.90 -8.89 -2.88
C THR A 585 8.87 -7.69 -1.94
N LYS A 586 8.42 -7.90 -0.67
CA LYS A 586 8.49 -6.93 0.42
C LYS A 586 9.36 -7.49 1.54
N THR A 587 10.38 -6.75 1.93
CA THR A 587 11.23 -7.07 3.07
C THR A 587 10.53 -6.74 4.40
N PRO A 588 10.89 -7.40 5.51
CA PRO A 588 10.34 -7.08 6.82
C PRO A 588 10.73 -5.68 7.29
N THR A 589 9.87 -5.04 8.06
CA THR A 589 10.12 -3.77 8.75
C THR A 589 11.02 -3.97 9.98
N LEU A 590 11.52 -2.86 10.56
CA LEU A 590 12.27 -2.91 11.82
C LEU A 590 11.45 -3.54 12.97
N ALA A 591 10.16 -3.23 13.05
CA ALA A 591 9.29 -3.80 14.07
C ALA A 591 9.09 -5.32 13.95
N GLN A 592 9.20 -5.86 12.73
CA GLN A 592 9.12 -7.30 12.46
C GLN A 592 10.46 -8.00 12.67
N LEU A 593 11.57 -7.33 12.36
CA LEU A 593 12.93 -7.87 12.56
C LEU A 593 13.35 -7.86 14.02
N TYR A 594 12.96 -6.81 14.76
CA TYR A 594 13.41 -6.56 16.12
C TYR A 594 12.22 -6.35 17.06
N PRO A 595 11.36 -7.36 17.28
CA PRO A 595 10.26 -7.28 18.23
C PRO A 595 10.76 -7.03 19.66
N ASN A 596 9.89 -6.59 20.54
CA ASN A 596 10.22 -6.39 21.95
C ASN A 596 10.46 -7.73 22.65
N LYS A 597 11.41 -7.76 23.57
CA LYS A 597 11.54 -8.88 24.50
C LYS A 597 10.28 -9.02 25.35
N LEU A 598 9.97 -10.23 25.72
CA LEU A 598 8.80 -10.58 26.53
C LEU A 598 9.27 -11.13 27.85
N TYR A 599 8.55 -10.77 28.91
CA TYR A 599 8.86 -11.15 30.27
C TYR A 599 7.76 -12.09 30.76
N MET A 600 8.15 -13.32 31.13
CA MET A 600 7.25 -14.35 31.65
C MET A 600 7.44 -14.42 33.16
N ASP A 601 6.51 -13.84 33.90
CA ASP A 601 6.56 -13.73 35.38
C ASP A 601 5.67 -14.79 35.97
N PHE A 602 6.26 -15.81 36.65
CA PHE A 602 5.58 -16.91 37.30
C PHE A 602 5.58 -16.71 38.80
N VAL A 603 4.41 -16.80 39.43
CA VAL A 603 4.24 -16.61 40.86
C VAL A 603 4.76 -17.83 41.64
N GLN A 604 5.82 -17.62 42.40
CA GLN A 604 6.43 -18.62 43.26
C GLN A 604 5.82 -18.66 44.66
N LEU A 605 5.66 -17.47 45.26
CA LEU A 605 4.95 -17.27 46.52
C LEU A 605 3.88 -16.21 46.37
N ASN A 606 2.69 -16.42 46.90
CA ASN A 606 1.62 -15.43 47.01
C ASN A 606 1.09 -15.43 48.44
N TYR A 607 1.68 -14.59 49.30
CA TYR A 607 1.33 -14.46 50.69
C TYR A 607 0.72 -13.09 50.97
N TRP A 608 -0.49 -13.08 51.51
CA TRP A 608 -1.22 -11.89 51.87
C TRP A 608 -1.49 -11.86 53.39
N ASN A 609 -1.22 -10.70 54.00
CA ASN A 609 -1.42 -10.45 55.42
C ASN A 609 -2.24 -9.17 55.63
N ALA A 610 -2.95 -9.03 56.74
CA ALA A 610 -3.64 -7.79 57.09
C ALA A 610 -2.67 -6.60 57.26
N ASN A 611 -1.47 -6.88 57.77
CA ASN A 611 -0.38 -5.90 57.76
C ASN A 611 0.25 -5.84 56.38
N PRO A 612 0.22 -4.66 55.68
CA PRO A 612 0.80 -4.50 54.36
C PRO A 612 2.30 -4.83 54.32
N ASP A 613 3.02 -4.57 55.40
CA ASP A 613 4.49 -4.78 55.47
C ASP A 613 4.87 -6.28 55.51
N TYR A 614 3.91 -7.16 55.77
CA TYR A 614 4.14 -8.59 55.79
C TYR A 614 3.66 -9.32 54.53
N LYS A 615 3.08 -8.59 53.58
CA LYS A 615 2.70 -9.17 52.30
C LYS A 615 3.93 -9.47 51.49
N ARG A 616 3.93 -10.61 50.78
CA ARG A 616 5.00 -10.96 49.84
C ARG A 616 4.45 -11.69 48.62
N MET A 617 4.78 -11.23 47.44
CA MET A 617 4.61 -11.99 46.22
C MET A 617 5.97 -12.13 45.55
N ASN A 618 6.49 -13.37 45.48
CA ASN A 618 7.75 -13.69 44.85
C ASN A 618 7.49 -14.28 43.47
N LEU A 619 8.30 -13.89 42.51
CA LEU A 619 8.16 -14.22 41.10
C LEU A 619 9.46 -14.82 40.54
N ARG A 620 9.34 -15.81 39.66
CA ARG A 620 10.40 -16.20 38.72
C ARG A 620 10.14 -15.54 37.39
N THR A 621 11.03 -14.68 36.92
CA THR A 621 10.97 -14.00 35.64
C THR A 621 11.88 -14.69 34.63
N TYR A 622 11.32 -15.07 33.46
CA TYR A 622 12.05 -15.50 32.29
C TYR A 622 11.98 -14.42 31.22
N ILE A 623 13.06 -14.22 30.47
CA ILE A 623 13.11 -13.28 29.35
C ILE A 623 13.13 -14.05 28.03
N VAL A 624 12.12 -13.82 27.21
CA VAL A 624 11.97 -14.45 25.89
C VAL A 624 12.27 -13.43 24.80
N ASP A 625 13.17 -13.78 23.88
CA ASP A 625 13.43 -13.02 22.67
C ASP A 625 12.61 -13.59 21.50
N PRO A 626 11.54 -12.91 21.04
CA PRO A 626 10.65 -13.42 19.99
C PRO A 626 11.17 -13.17 18.58
N VAL A 627 12.45 -12.86 18.40
CA VAL A 627 13.09 -12.66 17.10
C VAL A 627 13.03 -13.95 16.27
N ASN A 628 12.49 -13.87 15.08
CA ASN A 628 12.48 -14.96 14.13
C ASN A 628 13.63 -14.84 13.14
N TYR A 629 14.74 -15.52 13.42
CA TYR A 629 15.90 -15.55 12.53
C TYR A 629 15.64 -16.24 11.18
N ASN A 630 14.59 -17.06 11.08
CA ASN A 630 14.16 -17.73 9.85
C ASN A 630 13.16 -16.93 9.03
N LEU A 631 12.86 -15.69 9.44
CA LEU A 631 11.95 -14.81 8.73
C LEU A 631 12.44 -14.58 7.29
N LYS A 632 11.54 -14.68 6.32
CA LYS A 632 11.79 -14.47 4.89
C LYS A 632 11.04 -13.22 4.42
N ALA A 633 11.44 -12.66 3.29
CA ALA A 633 10.65 -11.62 2.64
C ALA A 633 9.29 -12.18 2.17
N ALA A 634 8.26 -11.35 2.24
CA ALA A 634 6.96 -11.69 1.68
C ALA A 634 7.01 -11.58 0.15
N ARG A 635 6.51 -12.59 -0.56
CA ARG A 635 6.50 -12.64 -2.03
C ARG A 635 5.10 -12.84 -2.57
N ASN A 636 4.73 -12.03 -3.55
CA ASN A 636 3.46 -12.10 -4.27
C ASN A 636 3.72 -12.39 -5.74
N PHE A 637 3.02 -13.37 -6.29
CA PHE A 637 2.98 -13.63 -7.73
C PHE A 637 1.68 -13.07 -8.29
N LYS A 638 1.78 -12.24 -9.31
CA LYS A 638 0.65 -11.61 -9.99
C LYS A 638 0.64 -11.97 -11.47
N TRP A 639 -0.57 -12.06 -12.03
CA TRP A 639 -0.78 -12.03 -13.47
C TRP A 639 -2.12 -11.38 -13.80
N GLU A 640 -2.20 -10.77 -14.98
CA GLU A 640 -3.40 -10.13 -15.46
C GLU A 640 -3.51 -10.18 -16.99
N VAL A 641 -4.76 -10.10 -17.48
CA VAL A 641 -5.08 -9.92 -18.90
C VAL A 641 -6.12 -8.81 -19.00
N ARG A 642 -5.92 -7.91 -19.94
CA ARG A 642 -6.79 -6.76 -20.16
C ARG A 642 -7.16 -6.63 -21.64
N LEU A 643 -8.41 -6.31 -21.91
CA LEU A 643 -8.93 -5.88 -23.19
C LEU A 643 -9.27 -4.39 -23.10
N GLY A 644 -8.74 -3.59 -24.01
CA GLY A 644 -9.08 -2.19 -24.20
C GLY A 644 -9.70 -1.96 -25.57
N MET A 645 -10.75 -1.15 -25.63
CA MET A 645 -11.43 -0.78 -26.87
C MET A 645 -11.73 0.71 -26.85
N GLU A 646 -11.48 1.38 -27.97
CA GLU A 646 -11.82 2.78 -28.17
C GLU A 646 -12.61 2.90 -29.48
N PHE A 647 -13.82 3.43 -29.41
CA PHE A 647 -14.67 3.69 -30.56
C PHE A 647 -15.34 5.05 -30.45
N HIS A 648 -15.09 5.95 -31.39
CA HIS A 648 -15.72 7.26 -31.46
C HIS A 648 -15.67 8.02 -30.12
N ARG A 649 -14.47 8.11 -29.48
CA ARG A 649 -14.24 8.70 -28.14
C ARG A 649 -14.97 8.01 -26.97
N ASN A 650 -15.55 6.84 -27.18
CA ASN A 650 -15.98 5.98 -26.10
C ASN A 650 -14.82 5.03 -25.77
N ASP A 651 -14.45 4.98 -24.51
CA ASP A 651 -13.41 4.10 -24.01
C ASP A 651 -14.03 2.98 -23.19
N PHE A 652 -13.62 1.76 -23.46
CA PHE A 652 -13.97 0.59 -22.65
C PHE A 652 -12.73 -0.21 -22.29
N SER A 653 -12.65 -0.64 -21.05
CA SER A 653 -11.61 -1.58 -20.60
C SER A 653 -12.19 -2.60 -19.63
N ILE A 654 -11.66 -3.81 -19.73
CA ILE A 654 -11.93 -4.90 -18.79
C ILE A 654 -10.64 -5.66 -18.50
N THR A 655 -10.39 -5.93 -17.23
CA THR A 655 -9.19 -6.60 -16.75
C THR A 655 -9.58 -7.78 -15.86
N TYR A 656 -9.07 -8.95 -16.13
CA TYR A 656 -9.07 -10.07 -15.19
C TYR A 656 -7.68 -10.22 -14.58
N PHE A 657 -7.62 -10.43 -13.28
CA PHE A 657 -6.34 -10.59 -12.56
C PHE A 657 -6.40 -11.71 -11.53
N ARG A 658 -5.23 -12.23 -11.19
CA ARG A 658 -5.04 -13.16 -10.08
C ARG A 658 -3.70 -12.94 -9.40
N GLU A 659 -3.72 -12.98 -8.05
CA GLU A 659 -2.55 -12.77 -7.21
C GLU A 659 -2.46 -13.85 -6.14
N ARG A 660 -1.23 -14.28 -5.81
CA ARG A 660 -0.96 -15.26 -4.76
C ARG A 660 0.24 -14.86 -3.93
N MET A 661 0.01 -14.52 -2.67
CA MET A 661 1.03 -14.26 -1.66
C MET A 661 0.96 -15.35 -0.59
N SER A 662 1.93 -16.27 -0.58
CA SER A 662 1.95 -17.43 0.34
C SER A 662 2.93 -17.28 1.51
N SER A 663 3.67 -16.18 1.58
CA SER A 663 4.69 -15.88 2.60
C SER A 663 4.46 -14.53 3.27
N GLY A 664 3.21 -14.08 3.35
CA GLY A 664 2.86 -12.84 4.03
C GLY A 664 3.23 -12.89 5.52
N PHE A 665 3.52 -11.73 6.09
CA PHE A 665 3.85 -11.62 7.51
C PHE A 665 2.60 -11.81 8.36
N ARG A 666 2.76 -12.57 9.44
CA ARG A 666 1.69 -12.91 10.37
C ARG A 666 2.24 -13.09 11.77
N SER A 667 1.42 -12.77 12.80
CA SER A 667 1.67 -13.17 14.16
C SER A 667 1.46 -14.67 14.31
N MET A 668 2.49 -15.38 14.78
CA MET A 668 2.51 -16.82 15.03
C MET A 668 2.74 -17.04 16.51
N ALA A 669 2.02 -18.01 17.11
CA ALA A 669 2.23 -18.38 18.50
C ALA A 669 3.33 -19.46 18.60
N ASN A 670 4.14 -19.36 19.63
CA ASN A 670 5.07 -20.40 20.06
C ASN A 670 4.91 -20.65 21.55
N TYR A 671 4.83 -21.88 21.97
CA TYR A 671 4.71 -22.30 23.37
C TYR A 671 5.93 -23.09 23.78
N SER A 672 6.41 -22.81 24.98
CA SER A 672 7.58 -23.45 25.57
C SER A 672 7.29 -23.80 27.04
N PRO A 673 7.92 -24.85 27.58
CA PRO A 673 7.82 -25.19 28.99
C PRO A 673 8.67 -24.24 29.83
N TYR A 674 8.14 -23.86 30.98
CA TYR A 674 8.80 -23.06 32.00
C TYR A 674 8.63 -23.76 33.35
N SER A 675 9.73 -23.92 34.12
CA SER A 675 9.73 -24.54 35.42
C SER A 675 10.06 -23.52 36.49
N TYR A 676 9.31 -23.54 37.57
CA TYR A 676 9.53 -22.64 38.70
C TYR A 676 9.12 -23.32 40.00
N LYS A 677 9.66 -22.82 41.13
CA LYS A 677 9.30 -23.28 42.47
C LYS A 677 7.97 -22.66 42.85
N LYS A 678 7.05 -23.45 43.36
CA LYS A 678 5.81 -22.98 43.96
C LYS A 678 5.86 -23.28 45.45
N TYR A 679 6.10 -22.23 46.23
CA TYR A 679 6.22 -22.33 47.70
C TYR A 679 4.85 -22.57 48.36
N ASP A 680 4.86 -23.37 49.40
CA ASP A 680 3.67 -23.65 50.21
C ASP A 680 3.61 -22.67 51.38
N ALA A 681 2.65 -21.75 51.32
CA ALA A 681 2.41 -20.75 52.37
C ALA A 681 1.50 -21.24 53.51
N SER A 682 1.00 -22.46 53.46
CA SER A 682 0.03 -22.99 54.46
C SER A 682 0.58 -23.12 55.86
N GLY A 683 1.89 -23.30 55.99
CA GLY A 683 2.58 -23.44 57.28
C GLY A 683 3.03 -22.10 57.90
N ILE A 684 2.68 -20.94 57.31
CA ILE A 684 3.09 -19.64 57.84
C ILE A 684 2.15 -19.22 58.99
N ASP A 685 2.66 -19.11 60.19
CA ASP A 685 1.93 -18.44 61.28
C ASP A 685 2.08 -16.92 61.18
N GLY A 686 1.02 -16.26 60.74
CA GLY A 686 1.01 -14.83 60.54
C GLY A 686 1.18 -14.00 61.82
N SER A 687 0.99 -14.60 63.02
CA SER A 687 1.15 -13.96 64.31
C SER A 687 2.63 -13.86 64.76
N GLU A 688 3.49 -14.72 64.25
CA GLU A 688 4.92 -14.79 64.55
C GLU A 688 5.77 -13.95 63.59
N LEU A 689 5.18 -13.42 62.53
CA LEU A 689 5.91 -12.66 61.54
C LEU A 689 6.39 -11.31 62.09
N THR A 690 7.63 -11.00 61.83
CA THR A 690 8.25 -9.70 62.12
C THR A 690 8.53 -8.92 60.84
N GLY A 691 8.15 -9.47 59.66
CA GLY A 691 8.35 -8.90 58.31
C GLY A 691 7.75 -9.86 57.26
N PRO A 692 7.99 -9.63 55.99
CA PRO A 692 7.62 -10.54 54.90
C PRO A 692 8.18 -11.97 55.16
N PRO A 693 7.42 -13.05 54.86
CA PRO A 693 7.87 -14.42 55.12
C PRO A 693 9.16 -14.74 54.33
N SER A 694 10.13 -15.39 54.98
CA SER A 694 11.36 -15.87 54.33
C SER A 694 11.06 -17.04 53.40
N LEU A 695 11.74 -17.10 52.24
CA LEU A 695 11.71 -18.26 51.33
C LEU A 695 12.69 -19.37 51.79
N GLU A 696 13.66 -19.01 52.63
CA GLU A 696 14.65 -19.95 53.12
C GLU A 696 14.02 -21.01 54.02
N GLY A 697 14.20 -22.30 53.70
CA GLY A 697 13.62 -23.40 54.42
C GLY A 697 12.12 -23.64 54.15
N MET A 698 11.45 -22.78 53.34
CA MET A 698 10.05 -22.96 53.02
C MET A 698 9.84 -24.15 52.08
N PRO A 699 8.89 -25.03 52.34
CA PRO A 699 8.54 -26.13 51.44
C PRO A 699 8.09 -25.62 50.08
N TYR A 700 8.51 -26.27 49.01
CA TYR A 700 8.06 -25.96 47.66
C TYR A 700 7.87 -27.23 46.82
N SER A 701 7.07 -27.09 45.77
CA SER A 701 6.96 -28.04 44.67
C SER A 701 7.52 -27.42 43.38
N GLU A 702 8.20 -28.17 42.55
CA GLU A 702 8.53 -27.72 41.20
C GLU A 702 7.32 -27.88 40.29
N VAL A 703 6.94 -26.81 39.62
CA VAL A 703 5.82 -26.75 38.69
C VAL A 703 6.35 -26.44 37.29
N SER A 704 5.95 -27.25 36.33
CA SER A 704 6.24 -26.97 34.89
C SER A 704 4.94 -26.62 34.20
N VAL A 705 4.94 -25.51 33.46
CA VAL A 705 3.78 -25.04 32.71
C VAL A 705 4.18 -24.66 31.29
N LEU A 706 3.25 -24.82 30.36
CA LEU A 706 3.42 -24.30 29.01
C LEU A 706 2.94 -22.87 28.97
N ASN A 707 3.82 -21.95 28.53
CA ASN A 707 3.41 -20.58 28.30
C ASN A 707 3.82 -20.14 26.88
N GLY A 708 2.99 -19.29 26.27
CA GLY A 708 3.10 -18.93 24.89
C GLY A 708 3.47 -17.48 24.67
N TYR A 709 4.17 -17.24 23.58
CA TYR A 709 4.43 -15.90 23.08
C TYR A 709 4.16 -15.81 21.58
N SER A 710 4.00 -14.58 21.08
CA SER A 710 3.81 -14.33 19.65
C SER A 710 5.11 -13.81 19.03
N TYR A 711 5.39 -14.29 17.82
CA TYR A 711 6.50 -13.83 16.99
C TYR A 711 6.02 -13.58 15.55
N THR A 712 6.78 -12.81 14.75
CA THR A 712 6.45 -12.61 13.33
C THR A 712 6.95 -13.78 12.50
N GLY A 713 6.06 -14.42 11.75
CA GLY A 713 6.37 -15.49 10.80
C GLY A 713 5.78 -15.26 9.42
N ASN A 714 6.16 -16.08 8.44
CA ASN A 714 5.65 -16.04 7.08
C ASN A 714 4.41 -16.94 6.91
N GLY A 715 3.49 -16.88 7.85
CA GLY A 715 2.34 -17.78 7.95
C GLY A 715 1.06 -17.31 7.26
N SER A 716 1.07 -16.21 6.51
CA SER A 716 -0.11 -15.66 5.85
C SER A 716 -0.16 -16.05 4.37
N LEU A 717 -1.27 -16.64 3.94
CA LEU A 717 -1.64 -16.87 2.55
C LEU A 717 -2.80 -15.95 2.17
N THR A 718 -2.61 -15.13 1.15
CA THR A 718 -3.66 -14.31 0.55
C THR A 718 -3.76 -14.63 -0.93
N LEU A 719 -4.94 -15.04 -1.36
CA LEU A 719 -5.28 -15.28 -2.77
C LEU A 719 -6.32 -14.25 -3.19
N LYS A 720 -6.01 -13.48 -4.23
CA LYS A 720 -6.88 -12.45 -4.78
C LYS A 720 -7.17 -12.78 -6.24
N GLU A 721 -8.41 -12.61 -6.65
CA GLU A 721 -8.82 -12.65 -8.05
C GLU A 721 -9.97 -11.69 -8.29
N GLY A 722 -10.11 -11.21 -9.52
CA GLY A 722 -11.21 -10.31 -9.82
C GLY A 722 -11.27 -9.86 -11.26
N ILE A 723 -12.37 -9.17 -11.56
CA ILE A 723 -12.62 -8.50 -12.83
C ILE A 723 -12.87 -7.03 -12.53
N GLU A 724 -12.08 -6.17 -13.14
CA GLU A 724 -12.27 -4.72 -13.11
C GLU A 724 -12.71 -4.26 -14.49
N PHE A 725 -13.66 -3.33 -14.57
CA PHE A 725 -14.09 -2.76 -15.85
C PHE A 725 -14.36 -1.26 -15.71
N GLN A 726 -14.20 -0.57 -16.83
CA GLN A 726 -14.55 0.85 -16.97
C GLN A 726 -15.06 1.11 -18.37
N PHE A 727 -16.13 1.87 -18.46
CA PHE A 727 -16.67 2.45 -19.68
C PHE A 727 -16.81 3.96 -19.49
N ALA A 728 -16.30 4.74 -20.44
CA ALA A 728 -16.48 6.18 -20.47
C ALA A 728 -17.07 6.57 -21.83
N SER A 729 -18.26 7.17 -21.83
CA SER A 729 -18.91 7.60 -23.06
C SER A 729 -18.28 8.89 -23.61
N GLU A 730 -18.46 9.13 -24.91
CA GLU A 730 -18.38 10.47 -25.46
C GLU A 730 -19.41 11.40 -24.79
N ARG A 731 -19.16 12.70 -24.83
CA ARG A 731 -20.11 13.70 -24.36
C ARG A 731 -21.33 13.77 -25.28
N PHE A 732 -22.51 13.46 -24.78
CA PHE A 732 -23.77 13.58 -25.50
C PHE A 732 -24.11 15.07 -25.70
N LYS A 733 -23.87 15.61 -26.91
CA LYS A 733 -23.98 17.06 -27.22
C LYS A 733 -25.36 17.65 -26.89
N LYS A 734 -26.46 16.89 -27.07
CA LYS A 734 -27.82 17.38 -26.85
C LYS A 734 -28.12 17.69 -25.38
N ILE A 735 -27.67 16.86 -24.47
CA ILE A 735 -27.86 17.00 -23.01
C ILE A 735 -26.61 17.49 -22.31
N ASN A 736 -25.53 17.68 -23.06
CA ASN A 736 -24.24 18.16 -22.58
C ASN A 736 -23.68 17.32 -21.43
N SER A 737 -23.89 16.01 -21.49
CA SER A 737 -23.60 15.08 -20.40
C SER A 737 -22.66 13.97 -20.87
N LYS A 738 -21.86 13.44 -19.95
CA LYS A 738 -20.97 12.27 -20.12
C LYS A 738 -21.37 11.20 -19.11
N LEU A 739 -21.40 9.95 -19.55
CA LEU A 739 -21.62 8.79 -18.69
C LEU A 739 -20.30 8.06 -18.47
N THR A 740 -19.96 7.78 -17.21
CA THR A 740 -18.89 6.87 -16.85
C THR A 740 -19.44 5.74 -15.99
N ILE A 741 -19.14 4.51 -16.35
CA ILE A 741 -19.50 3.33 -15.57
C ILE A 741 -18.19 2.63 -15.22
N ASN A 742 -17.96 2.37 -13.95
CA ASN A 742 -16.86 1.54 -13.53
C ASN A 742 -17.31 0.52 -12.48
N GLY A 743 -16.58 -0.56 -12.35
CA GLY A 743 -16.90 -1.57 -11.35
C GLY A 743 -15.83 -2.62 -11.19
N ALA A 744 -15.97 -3.38 -10.11
CA ALA A 744 -15.11 -4.50 -9.84
C ALA A 744 -15.87 -5.64 -9.15
N TRP A 745 -15.65 -6.85 -9.64
CA TRP A 745 -15.89 -8.07 -8.90
C TRP A 745 -14.57 -8.54 -8.32
N LEU A 746 -14.53 -8.71 -7.00
CA LEU A 746 -13.32 -9.07 -6.26
C LEU A 746 -13.62 -10.25 -5.35
N ARG A 747 -12.70 -11.23 -5.33
CA ARG A 747 -12.68 -12.33 -4.37
C ARG A 747 -11.32 -12.36 -3.68
N THR A 748 -11.32 -12.43 -2.34
CA THR A 748 -10.11 -12.59 -1.54
C THR A 748 -10.27 -13.76 -0.58
N ASN A 749 -9.34 -14.71 -0.66
CA ASN A 749 -9.24 -15.80 0.31
C ASN A 749 -8.05 -15.53 1.23
N TYR A 750 -8.30 -15.60 2.53
CA TYR A 750 -7.31 -15.47 3.59
C TYR A 750 -7.17 -16.79 4.31
N GLU A 751 -5.95 -17.29 4.42
CA GLU A 751 -5.65 -18.57 5.06
C GLU A 751 -4.28 -18.48 5.76
N ASN A 752 -4.04 -19.31 6.78
CA ASN A 752 -2.68 -19.51 7.24
C ASN A 752 -1.94 -20.47 6.28
N SER A 753 -0.69 -20.18 6.00
CA SER A 753 0.17 -21.00 5.12
C SER A 753 1.10 -21.95 5.89
N LEU A 754 1.17 -21.82 7.21
CA LEU A 754 1.96 -22.64 8.11
C LEU A 754 1.08 -23.14 9.27
N PRO A 755 1.32 -24.34 9.81
CA PRO A 755 0.65 -24.81 11.02
C PRO A 755 0.85 -23.86 12.19
N ILE A 756 -0.11 -23.81 13.08
CA ILE A 756 -0.10 -22.93 14.24
C ILE A 756 -0.24 -23.72 15.55
N GLN A 757 0.43 -23.23 16.58
CA GLN A 757 0.23 -23.67 17.94
C GLN A 757 -0.92 -22.90 18.59
N LYS A 758 -1.80 -23.60 19.28
CA LYS A 758 -2.95 -23.00 19.97
C LYS A 758 -3.23 -23.71 21.28
N SER A 759 -3.40 -22.93 22.34
CA SER A 759 -3.81 -23.45 23.64
C SER A 759 -5.26 -23.88 23.61
N VAL A 760 -5.58 -24.83 24.48
CA VAL A 760 -6.90 -25.37 24.65
C VAL A 760 -7.48 -24.83 25.96
N SER A 761 -8.50 -23.99 25.89
CA SER A 761 -9.17 -23.44 27.07
C SER A 761 -10.22 -24.42 27.59
N LYS A 762 -9.78 -25.49 28.25
CA LYS A 762 -10.66 -26.44 28.93
C LYS A 762 -10.09 -26.76 30.29
N VAL A 763 -10.96 -26.88 31.28
CA VAL A 763 -10.62 -27.29 32.63
C VAL A 763 -11.20 -28.67 32.85
N ILE A 764 -10.38 -29.63 33.27
CA ILE A 764 -10.80 -30.99 33.66
C ILE A 764 -10.42 -31.19 35.12
N GLY A 765 -11.41 -31.47 35.96
CA GLY A 765 -11.23 -31.38 37.41
C GLY A 765 -10.90 -29.93 37.77
N ASN A 766 -9.82 -29.67 38.45
CA ASN A 766 -9.34 -28.34 38.80
C ASN A 766 -8.08 -27.94 37.97
N VAL A 767 -7.77 -28.67 36.88
CA VAL A 767 -6.58 -28.48 36.08
C VAL A 767 -6.95 -27.82 34.74
N ALA A 768 -6.35 -26.70 34.45
CA ALA A 768 -6.45 -26.05 33.14
C ALA A 768 -5.55 -26.77 32.11
N LEU A 769 -6.16 -27.35 31.09
CA LEU A 769 -5.40 -28.03 30.03
C LEU A 769 -4.49 -27.09 29.22
N SER A 770 -4.80 -25.81 29.21
CA SER A 770 -3.94 -24.78 28.56
C SER A 770 -2.52 -24.76 29.14
N ASP A 771 -2.34 -25.15 30.37
CA ASP A 771 -1.05 -25.13 31.06
C ASP A 771 -0.25 -26.43 30.85
N MET A 772 -0.91 -27.49 30.37
CA MET A 772 -0.35 -28.82 30.23
C MET A 772 -0.18 -29.27 28.76
N TYR A 773 -1.04 -28.81 27.86
CA TYR A 773 -1.08 -29.26 26.47
C TYR A 773 -1.36 -28.15 25.50
N ILE A 774 -0.58 -28.10 24.43
CA ILE A 774 -0.77 -27.19 23.32
C ILE A 774 -0.93 -27.99 22.03
N GLY A 775 -2.02 -27.77 21.31
CA GLY A 775 -2.25 -28.40 20.00
C GLY A 775 -1.56 -27.66 18.88
N LEU A 776 -0.95 -28.39 17.94
CA LEU A 776 -0.49 -27.90 16.66
C LEU A 776 -1.57 -28.20 15.61
N TYR A 777 -2.09 -27.18 14.96
CA TYR A 777 -3.18 -27.28 13.99
C TYR A 777 -2.71 -26.86 12.59
N GLU A 778 -3.22 -27.55 11.56
CA GLU A 778 -2.93 -27.20 10.18
C GLU A 778 -3.45 -25.80 9.84
N SER A 779 -4.62 -25.45 10.35
CA SER A 779 -5.29 -24.19 10.04
C SER A 779 -6.11 -23.68 11.21
N ASP A 780 -6.01 -22.39 11.54
CA ASP A 780 -6.83 -21.71 12.55
C ASP A 780 -7.85 -20.77 11.97
N ASP A 781 -7.62 -20.27 10.75
CA ASP A 781 -8.54 -19.40 10.04
C ASP A 781 -8.53 -19.69 8.53
N ARG A 782 -9.72 -19.58 7.94
CA ARG A 782 -9.94 -19.64 6.50
C ARG A 782 -11.16 -18.80 6.17
N TYR A 783 -10.96 -17.68 5.52
CA TYR A 783 -12.02 -16.77 5.14
C TYR A 783 -12.03 -16.55 3.64
N SER A 784 -13.21 -16.52 3.04
CA SER A 784 -13.42 -16.08 1.67
C SER A 784 -14.34 -14.88 1.69
N TYR A 785 -13.89 -13.79 1.13
CA TYR A 785 -14.67 -12.58 0.92
C TYR A 785 -14.90 -12.38 -0.57
N GLU A 786 -16.10 -12.01 -0.94
CA GLU A 786 -16.47 -11.75 -2.31
C GLU A 786 -17.37 -10.53 -2.38
N GLN A 787 -17.13 -9.65 -3.36
CA GLN A 787 -17.88 -8.42 -3.52
C GLN A 787 -17.98 -8.04 -4.99
N PHE A 788 -19.13 -7.54 -5.39
CA PHE A 788 -19.32 -6.89 -6.68
C PHE A 788 -19.90 -5.50 -6.49
N ASN A 789 -19.15 -4.50 -6.94
CA ASN A 789 -19.54 -3.09 -6.91
C ASN A 789 -19.50 -2.51 -8.30
N SER A 790 -20.41 -1.56 -8.57
CA SER A 790 -20.30 -0.69 -9.74
C SER A 790 -20.78 0.71 -9.42
N ASN A 791 -20.18 1.69 -10.10
CA ASN A 791 -20.49 3.10 -9.96
C ASN A 791 -20.95 3.63 -11.32
N PHE A 792 -22.05 4.36 -11.33
CA PHE A 792 -22.59 5.06 -12.47
C PHE A 792 -22.49 6.56 -12.22
N ILE A 793 -21.73 7.25 -13.07
CA ILE A 793 -21.42 8.66 -12.89
C ILE A 793 -21.90 9.40 -14.12
N VAL A 794 -22.76 10.39 -13.92
CA VAL A 794 -23.25 11.27 -14.98
C VAL A 794 -22.79 12.69 -14.70
N ASP A 795 -21.95 13.21 -15.58
CA ASP A 795 -21.44 14.57 -15.55
C ASP A 795 -22.15 15.43 -16.57
N THR A 796 -22.80 16.50 -16.14
CA THR A 796 -23.54 17.44 -16.99
C THR A 796 -22.97 18.84 -16.88
N TRP A 797 -22.66 19.47 -18.01
CA TRP A 797 -22.13 20.83 -18.07
C TRP A 797 -23.24 21.81 -18.43
N LEU A 798 -23.46 22.75 -17.56
CA LEU A 798 -24.34 23.90 -17.79
C LEU A 798 -23.51 25.10 -18.22
N ASP A 799 -23.01 25.07 -19.47
CA ASP A 799 -22.03 26.03 -19.98
C ASP A 799 -22.45 27.50 -19.82
N LYS A 800 -23.73 27.80 -19.95
CA LYS A 800 -24.28 29.16 -19.79
C LYS A 800 -24.20 29.68 -18.35
N LEU A 801 -24.19 28.78 -17.38
CA LEU A 801 -24.10 29.10 -15.95
C LEU A 801 -22.71 28.93 -15.39
N GLY A 802 -21.80 28.35 -16.17
CA GLY A 802 -20.46 27.99 -15.67
C GLY A 802 -20.49 26.91 -14.59
N ILE A 803 -21.56 26.09 -14.56
CA ILE A 803 -21.78 25.08 -13.53
C ILE A 803 -21.60 23.68 -14.12
N LYS A 804 -21.00 22.80 -13.34
CA LYS A 804 -20.91 21.37 -13.59
C LYS A 804 -21.68 20.62 -12.53
N LEU A 805 -22.58 19.76 -12.96
CA LEU A 805 -23.35 18.86 -12.09
C LEU A 805 -22.85 17.44 -12.29
N SER A 806 -22.59 16.74 -11.21
CA SER A 806 -22.28 15.32 -11.24
C SER A 806 -23.21 14.56 -10.33
N ALA A 807 -23.77 13.47 -10.85
CA ALA A 807 -24.55 12.51 -10.10
C ALA A 807 -23.82 11.17 -10.10
N THR A 808 -23.60 10.61 -8.92
CA THR A 808 -22.97 9.30 -8.75
C THR A 808 -23.94 8.36 -8.05
N VAL A 809 -24.14 7.18 -8.65
CA VAL A 809 -24.88 6.08 -8.05
C VAL A 809 -23.89 4.95 -7.78
N GLU A 810 -23.64 4.67 -6.51
CA GLU A 810 -22.80 3.57 -6.05
C GLU A 810 -23.67 2.35 -5.77
N CYS A 811 -23.41 1.24 -6.44
CA CYS A 811 -24.14 -0.01 -6.28
C CYS A 811 -23.22 -1.09 -5.70
N THR A 812 -23.61 -1.65 -4.56
CA THR A 812 -23.08 -2.91 -4.07
C THR A 812 -24.09 -4.01 -4.40
N TRP A 813 -23.80 -4.81 -5.42
CA TRP A 813 -24.71 -5.86 -5.90
C TRP A 813 -24.75 -7.04 -4.94
N PHE A 814 -23.59 -7.40 -4.42
CA PHE A 814 -23.48 -8.36 -3.33
C PHE A 814 -22.17 -8.19 -2.56
N TYR A 815 -22.22 -8.64 -1.33
CA TYR A 815 -21.07 -8.82 -0.46
C TYR A 815 -21.24 -10.12 0.32
N SER A 816 -20.23 -10.99 0.26
CA SER A 816 -20.26 -12.28 0.93
C SER A 816 -19.01 -12.47 1.79
N LYS A 817 -19.21 -13.00 2.99
CA LYS A 817 -18.14 -13.50 3.86
C LYS A 817 -18.44 -14.94 4.22
N GLN A 818 -17.51 -15.83 3.88
CA GLN A 818 -17.61 -17.23 4.21
C GLN A 818 -16.42 -17.67 5.07
N THR A 819 -16.69 -18.36 6.16
CA THR A 819 -15.68 -19.09 6.91
C THR A 819 -15.64 -20.51 6.35
N LYS A 820 -14.49 -20.93 5.83
CA LYS A 820 -14.32 -22.28 5.30
C LYS A 820 -14.12 -23.28 6.43
N GLU A 821 -14.50 -24.52 6.18
CA GLU A 821 -14.30 -25.61 7.13
C GLU A 821 -12.81 -25.82 7.44
N ARG A 822 -12.56 -26.17 8.68
CA ARG A 822 -11.27 -26.55 9.24
C ARG A 822 -11.44 -27.90 9.91
N SER A 823 -10.43 -28.73 9.90
CA SER A 823 -10.51 -30.05 10.55
C SER A 823 -10.80 -29.92 12.05
N GLY A 824 -10.27 -28.85 12.68
CA GLY A 824 -10.34 -28.64 14.11
C GLY A 824 -9.59 -29.69 14.96
N VAL A 825 -8.99 -30.67 14.30
CA VAL A 825 -8.20 -31.74 14.93
C VAL A 825 -6.73 -31.35 14.89
N PRO A 826 -5.99 -31.42 16.02
CA PRO A 826 -4.55 -31.15 16.01
C PRO A 826 -3.79 -32.22 15.23
N ILE A 827 -2.71 -31.81 14.57
CA ILE A 827 -1.74 -32.71 13.90
C ILE A 827 -0.87 -33.40 14.96
N SER A 828 -0.48 -32.63 15.97
CA SER A 828 0.34 -33.05 17.09
C SER A 828 0.04 -32.18 18.31
N TYR A 829 0.58 -32.53 19.44
CA TYR A 829 0.49 -31.71 20.65
C TYR A 829 1.84 -31.64 21.36
N ILE A 830 2.01 -30.59 22.15
CA ILE A 830 3.16 -30.37 23.04
C ILE A 830 2.66 -30.53 24.47
N ASP A 831 3.31 -31.37 25.27
CA ASP A 831 3.02 -31.55 26.69
C ASP A 831 3.81 -30.56 27.58
N ALA A 832 3.55 -30.58 28.89
CA ALA A 832 4.20 -29.69 29.85
C ALA A 832 5.72 -29.88 29.97
N THR A 833 6.28 -30.98 29.45
CA THR A 833 7.73 -31.18 29.35
C THR A 833 8.35 -30.60 28.08
N GLY A 834 7.52 -30.16 27.14
CA GLY A 834 7.95 -29.69 25.81
C GLY A 834 8.07 -30.80 24.79
N THR A 835 7.66 -32.03 25.12
CA THR A 835 7.69 -33.14 24.19
C THR A 835 6.58 -33.01 23.14
N VAL A 836 6.95 -33.12 21.86
CA VAL A 836 6.00 -33.10 20.75
C VAL A 836 5.57 -34.53 20.40
N SER A 837 4.31 -34.83 20.51
CA SER A 837 3.73 -36.13 20.19
C SER A 837 2.68 -36.04 19.09
N PRO A 838 2.64 -37.01 18.14
CA PRO A 838 1.57 -37.08 17.15
C PRO A 838 0.22 -37.24 17.87
N TYR A 839 -0.82 -36.61 17.34
CA TYR A 839 -2.15 -36.73 17.89
C TYR A 839 -2.88 -37.94 17.31
N THR A 840 -3.33 -38.83 18.17
CA THR A 840 -4.07 -40.03 17.76
C THR A 840 -5.56 -39.88 18.08
N ALA A 841 -6.41 -40.65 17.39
CA ALA A 841 -7.86 -40.58 17.58
C ALA A 841 -8.30 -41.01 18.99
N GLN A 842 -7.50 -41.83 19.70
CA GLN A 842 -7.76 -42.23 21.07
C GLN A 842 -7.55 -41.10 22.10
N GLU A 843 -6.70 -40.12 21.76
CA GLU A 843 -6.42 -38.95 22.60
C GLU A 843 -7.41 -37.79 22.35
N LEU A 844 -8.31 -37.92 21.37
CA LEU A 844 -9.39 -36.96 21.08
C LEU A 844 -10.28 -36.66 22.31
N LEU A 845 -10.31 -37.52 23.30
CA LEU A 845 -11.06 -37.33 24.54
C LEU A 845 -10.45 -36.21 25.42
N PHE A 846 -9.17 -35.90 25.25
CA PHE A 846 -8.42 -35.01 26.14
C PHE A 846 -8.11 -33.64 25.51
N LEU A 847 -7.92 -33.56 24.19
CA LEU A 847 -7.69 -32.30 23.48
C LEU A 847 -8.93 -31.92 22.68
N PRO A 848 -9.69 -30.91 23.09
CA PRO A 848 -10.86 -30.50 22.33
C PRO A 848 -10.43 -29.95 20.98
N SER A 849 -11.16 -30.36 19.93
CA SER A 849 -11.07 -29.75 18.62
C SER A 849 -11.33 -28.24 18.72
N ILE A 850 -10.63 -27.45 17.91
CA ILE A 850 -11.02 -26.03 17.72
C ILE A 850 -12.47 -26.05 17.21
N PRO A 851 -13.44 -25.39 17.87
CA PRO A 851 -14.81 -25.39 17.40
C PRO A 851 -14.83 -24.91 15.96
N SER A 852 -15.23 -25.75 15.02
CA SER A 852 -15.61 -25.26 13.72
C SER A 852 -16.81 -24.34 13.96
N ALA A 853 -16.85 -23.19 13.32
CA ALA A 853 -18.00 -22.27 13.39
C ALA A 853 -19.32 -22.93 12.92
N LEU A 854 -19.30 -24.21 12.56
CA LEU A 854 -20.37 -25.02 11.99
C LEU A 854 -20.77 -26.25 12.81
N SER A 855 -20.30 -26.47 14.04
CA SER A 855 -20.93 -27.46 14.92
C SER A 855 -22.24 -26.88 15.50
N LYS A 856 -23.16 -26.52 14.62
CA LYS A 856 -24.56 -26.50 14.96
C LYS A 856 -25.07 -27.95 14.87
N ALA A 857 -25.89 -28.30 15.82
CA ALA A 857 -26.58 -29.57 15.99
C ALA A 857 -27.01 -30.26 14.67
N PRO A 858 -27.16 -31.57 14.65
CA PRO A 858 -27.55 -32.30 13.45
C PRO A 858 -28.75 -31.64 12.80
N ALA A 859 -28.55 -31.26 11.55
CA ALA A 859 -29.57 -30.61 10.73
C ALA A 859 -30.78 -31.54 10.69
N ASP A 860 -31.92 -31.03 11.11
CA ASP A 860 -33.23 -31.63 10.82
C ASP A 860 -33.27 -31.85 9.29
N PRO A 861 -33.36 -33.07 8.79
CA PRO A 861 -33.33 -33.35 7.35
C PRO A 861 -34.51 -32.74 6.58
N SER A 862 -35.50 -32.13 7.26
CA SER A 862 -36.63 -31.43 6.65
C SER A 862 -36.36 -30.01 6.19
N ARG A 863 -35.16 -29.44 6.49
CA ARG A 863 -34.77 -28.10 6.03
C ARG A 863 -33.63 -28.17 5.04
N LEU A 864 -33.97 -28.41 3.76
CA LEU A 864 -33.06 -28.13 2.66
C LEU A 864 -32.58 -26.65 2.73
N PRO A 865 -31.31 -26.34 2.55
CA PRO A 865 -30.85 -24.97 2.45
C PRO A 865 -31.51 -24.37 1.21
N ARG A 866 -32.37 -23.39 1.45
CA ARG A 866 -32.82 -22.51 0.36
C ARG A 866 -31.57 -21.87 -0.26
N SER A 867 -31.50 -21.91 -1.57
CA SER A 867 -30.53 -21.15 -2.36
C SER A 867 -30.35 -19.76 -1.78
N PRO A 868 -29.16 -19.18 -1.78
CA PRO A 868 -28.95 -17.84 -1.26
C PRO A 868 -29.92 -16.90 -1.99
N VAL A 869 -30.88 -16.41 -1.24
CA VAL A 869 -31.75 -15.33 -1.70
C VAL A 869 -30.82 -14.16 -1.95
N MET A 870 -30.64 -13.78 -3.21
CA MET A 870 -30.05 -12.51 -3.57
C MET A 870 -30.86 -11.45 -2.83
N SER A 871 -30.28 -10.84 -1.81
CA SER A 871 -30.84 -9.61 -1.25
C SER A 871 -30.83 -8.59 -2.38
N PRO A 872 -31.95 -7.92 -2.69
CA PRO A 872 -31.94 -6.86 -3.68
C PRO A 872 -30.89 -5.82 -3.26
N GLY A 873 -29.95 -5.55 -4.15
CA GLY A 873 -28.85 -4.61 -3.91
C GLY A 873 -29.42 -3.25 -3.53
N PHE A 874 -28.95 -2.71 -2.43
CA PHE A 874 -29.22 -1.33 -2.07
C PHE A 874 -28.47 -0.41 -3.03
N CYS A 875 -29.25 0.31 -3.85
CA CYS A 875 -28.75 1.38 -4.70
C CYS A 875 -28.86 2.68 -3.89
N THR A 876 -27.75 3.23 -3.45
CA THR A 876 -27.75 4.51 -2.73
C THR A 876 -27.57 5.63 -3.74
N ILE A 877 -28.60 6.44 -3.94
CA ILE A 877 -28.51 7.67 -4.71
C ILE A 877 -28.00 8.75 -3.77
N LEU A 878 -26.75 9.18 -3.96
CA LEU A 878 -26.22 10.34 -3.27
C LEU A 878 -26.66 11.60 -4.04
N PRO A 879 -27.49 12.47 -3.44
CA PRO A 879 -27.81 13.74 -4.07
C PRO A 879 -26.59 14.65 -4.12
N ALA A 880 -26.39 15.31 -5.22
CA ALA A 880 -25.50 16.46 -5.30
C ALA A 880 -25.93 17.48 -4.25
N HIS A 881 -25.08 17.76 -3.26
CA HIS A 881 -25.38 18.70 -2.20
C HIS A 881 -25.93 20.04 -2.70
N PRO A 882 -27.06 20.46 -2.14
CA PRO A 882 -27.07 21.59 -1.26
C PRO A 882 -27.77 21.26 0.06
N THR A 883 -27.11 21.60 1.16
CA THR A 883 -27.64 21.89 2.51
C THR A 883 -28.78 21.00 3.07
N GLY A 884 -28.40 20.22 4.09
CA GLY A 884 -29.21 20.00 5.28
C GLY A 884 -30.47 19.14 5.16
N PHE A 885 -30.34 17.85 5.61
CA PHE A 885 -31.30 17.21 6.54
C PHE A 885 -30.80 15.75 6.80
N PRO A 886 -30.96 15.23 8.01
CA PRO A 886 -30.47 13.89 8.35
C PRO A 886 -31.41 12.80 7.79
N PRO A 887 -30.92 11.62 7.41
CA PRO A 887 -31.77 10.49 7.07
C PRO A 887 -32.47 9.95 8.32
N VAL A 888 -33.76 9.84 8.23
CA VAL A 888 -34.60 9.11 9.19
C VAL A 888 -34.33 7.61 9.02
N SER A 889 -33.98 6.98 10.13
CA SER A 889 -33.84 5.52 10.22
C SER A 889 -35.18 4.83 10.05
N ALA A 890 -35.27 3.89 9.14
CA ALA A 890 -36.23 2.78 9.17
C ALA A 890 -35.48 1.47 8.86
#